data_695e606b92b266b555e2bb0f3c048d9f
#
_entry.id   695e606b92b266b555e2bb0f3c048d9f
#
_cell.length_a   1.000
_cell.length_b   1.000
_cell.length_c   1.000
_cell.angle_alpha   90.00
_cell.angle_beta   90.00
_cell.angle_gamma   90.00
#
_symmetry.space_group_name_H-M   'P 1'
#
loop_
_entity.id
_entity.type
_entity.pdbx_description
1 polymer ?
#
loop_
_entity_poly.entity_id
_entity_poly.type
_entity_poly.pdbx_seq_one_letter_code
_entity_poly.pdbx_strand_id
1 'polypeptide(L)'
;MISRNNVTLKSDLMTPEALWAMGRIGGYAASPTGKQIVYQVGYYSVEKNKSHHMLFVMNADGSNSRQLTTDDKNETDATWIENGTRIAFLRGGQIWSMNADGTDRKQLSNSKTDIEGYCFSPDGKKVLMLMSIDYYGSIKKNPDDLPLATGRLCTDMNYRHWDHYVEQIAHPFVADVTENGIGEATDILKDEPYECPLAPFGGIEQLAWSNDSKSIAYTCRKKEGVEYAISTDSDIYLYDLETGKSRNLCKPEGYKEPAIDATKTMKDQAVNKQAGDMNVGYDQNPKFSPDGKYVAWLSMERNGYESDRNRLCMYNLATGEKTYLTESFDSNVDDFCWSDTKDAMIYFIGVWHATENLYAITKKGEVKQLTDYCADFGSLQMLGDHKHILAERHSYGEPADLYVITPGKDIAKTAIVQITAENKHITDQLAKIQVEKRWVKTDDGKDMLYWVVLPPHFDANKKYPTLLFCEGGPQSPVSQFWSYRWNFMIMASQGYVVVAPNRRGLPGFGSEWNEQISGDWTGQCMRDYLTAIDDAAANLPYVDKDRLGCVGASFGGFSVYYLAGHHDKRFKAFIAHDGAFNLESMYTDTEEAWFSNWEYEDAYWNKDLSANAKRTYENSPHKFVDKWDTPILCIHGELDYRINANQGMGAFNAARLRGIPAELLIFPDENHWVLKPQNGILWQRTFFNWLDRWLKK
;
A
#
# COMPACT_ATOMS: atom_id res chain seq x y z
N MET A 1 -11.81 -4.09 -28.04
CA MET A 1 -11.05 -4.55 -26.85
C MET A 1 -9.95 -3.56 -26.53
N ILE A 2 -9.77 -3.16 -25.26
CA ILE A 2 -8.56 -2.45 -24.83
C ILE A 2 -7.49 -3.51 -24.66
N SER A 3 -6.33 -3.29 -25.26
CA SER A 3 -5.22 -4.25 -25.28
C SER A 3 -3.90 -3.49 -25.19
N ARG A 4 -2.79 -4.19 -25.29
CA ARG A 4 -1.44 -3.59 -25.29
C ARG A 4 -1.35 -2.40 -26.26
N ASN A 5 -0.91 -1.26 -25.73
CA ASN A 5 -0.74 -0.05 -26.53
C ASN A 5 0.61 -0.11 -27.28
N ASN A 6 0.56 -0.24 -28.60
CA ASN A 6 1.74 -0.13 -29.45
C ASN A 6 1.96 1.35 -29.81
N VAL A 7 2.74 2.05 -28.97
CA VAL A 7 2.98 3.48 -29.09
C VAL A 7 4.37 3.73 -29.67
N THR A 8 4.45 4.61 -30.69
CA THR A 8 5.71 5.22 -31.12
C THR A 8 5.82 6.59 -30.48
N LEU A 9 6.82 6.77 -29.63
CA LEU A 9 7.03 8.01 -28.91
C LEU A 9 7.54 9.11 -29.84
N LYS A 10 7.13 10.35 -29.62
CA LYS A 10 7.60 11.52 -30.39
C LYS A 10 8.99 11.99 -29.95
N SER A 11 9.41 11.62 -28.76
CA SER A 11 10.73 11.88 -28.20
C SER A 11 11.12 10.76 -27.24
N ASP A 12 12.35 10.72 -26.82
CA ASP A 12 12.87 9.75 -25.85
C ASP A 12 12.64 10.17 -24.39
N LEU A 13 11.78 11.16 -24.14
CA LEU A 13 11.41 11.60 -22.82
C LEU A 13 10.06 11.02 -22.39
N MET A 14 9.95 10.58 -21.14
CA MET A 14 8.70 10.11 -20.56
C MET A 14 7.66 11.24 -20.53
N THR A 15 6.47 10.97 -21.05
CA THR A 15 5.31 11.86 -21.02
C THR A 15 4.16 11.23 -20.23
N PRO A 16 3.15 12.00 -19.79
CA PRO A 16 1.94 11.43 -19.18
C PRO A 16 1.30 10.35 -20.06
N GLU A 17 1.23 10.58 -21.36
CA GLU A 17 0.64 9.65 -22.32
C GLU A 17 1.46 8.36 -22.45
N ALA A 18 2.79 8.46 -22.45
CA ALA A 18 3.68 7.29 -22.48
C ALA A 18 3.54 6.46 -21.20
N LEU A 19 3.46 7.11 -20.04
CA LEU A 19 3.26 6.43 -18.75
C LEU A 19 1.91 5.69 -18.70
N TRP A 20 0.83 6.34 -19.14
CA TRP A 20 -0.51 5.73 -19.16
C TRP A 20 -0.72 4.71 -20.27
N ALA A 21 0.17 4.66 -21.29
CA ALA A 21 0.17 3.62 -22.31
C ALA A 21 0.78 2.29 -21.83
N MET A 22 1.49 2.29 -20.70
CA MET A 22 2.12 1.10 -20.15
C MET A 22 1.09 0.10 -19.62
N GLY A 23 1.31 -1.19 -19.88
CA GLY A 23 0.62 -2.29 -19.22
C GLY A 23 1.09 -2.43 -17.78
N ARG A 24 0.16 -2.79 -16.89
CA ARG A 24 0.43 -2.97 -15.45
C ARG A 24 0.25 -4.43 -15.10
N ILE A 25 1.36 -5.09 -14.79
CA ILE A 25 1.32 -6.46 -14.26
C ILE A 25 0.59 -6.43 -12.92
N GLY A 26 -0.39 -7.32 -12.77
CA GLY A 26 -1.16 -7.50 -11.55
C GLY A 26 -0.91 -8.87 -10.94
N GLY A 27 -1.95 -9.50 -10.39
CA GLY A 27 -1.86 -10.81 -9.75
C GLY A 27 -1.26 -11.90 -10.65
N TYR A 28 -0.53 -12.82 -10.04
CA TYR A 28 0.07 -13.94 -10.73
C TYR A 28 0.09 -15.20 -9.84
N ALA A 29 0.10 -16.36 -10.48
CA ALA A 29 0.15 -17.64 -9.78
C ALA A 29 0.98 -18.67 -10.54
N ALA A 30 1.89 -19.33 -9.82
CA ALA A 30 2.62 -20.47 -10.35
C ALA A 30 1.76 -21.75 -10.29
N SER A 31 1.88 -22.59 -11.31
CA SER A 31 1.24 -23.90 -11.30
C SER A 31 1.82 -24.79 -10.18
N PRO A 32 1.03 -25.72 -9.60
CA PRO A 32 1.54 -26.65 -8.59
C PRO A 32 2.74 -27.47 -9.04
N THR A 33 2.88 -27.65 -10.36
CA THR A 33 4.04 -28.36 -10.96
C THR A 33 5.28 -27.47 -11.07
N GLY A 34 5.19 -26.16 -10.81
CA GLY A 34 6.25 -25.18 -11.00
C GLY A 34 6.64 -24.91 -12.45
N LYS A 35 5.86 -25.43 -13.43
CA LYS A 35 6.21 -25.36 -14.87
C LYS A 35 5.63 -24.18 -15.60
N GLN A 36 4.49 -23.67 -15.16
CA GLN A 36 3.77 -22.57 -15.79
C GLN A 36 3.40 -21.50 -14.77
N ILE A 37 3.21 -20.29 -15.27
CA ILE A 37 2.76 -19.13 -14.53
C ILE A 37 1.60 -18.52 -15.28
N VAL A 38 0.47 -18.30 -14.59
CA VAL A 38 -0.62 -17.43 -15.07
C VAL A 38 -0.44 -16.06 -14.45
N TYR A 39 -0.64 -15.00 -15.23
CA TYR A 39 -0.52 -13.62 -14.71
C TYR A 39 -1.50 -12.69 -15.41
N GLN A 40 -1.80 -11.60 -14.75
CA GLN A 40 -2.72 -10.56 -15.19
C GLN A 40 -1.95 -9.35 -15.69
N VAL A 41 -2.45 -8.71 -16.75
CA VAL A 41 -2.00 -7.38 -17.17
C VAL A 41 -3.21 -6.47 -17.35
N GLY A 42 -3.17 -5.30 -16.71
CA GLY A 42 -4.14 -4.23 -16.90
C GLY A 42 -3.67 -3.26 -17.99
N TYR A 43 -4.47 -3.09 -19.04
CA TYR A 43 -4.25 -2.09 -20.08
C TYR A 43 -5.25 -0.95 -19.96
N TYR A 44 -4.81 0.27 -20.26
CA TYR A 44 -5.58 1.48 -20.06
C TYR A 44 -5.81 2.20 -21.39
N SER A 45 -7.02 2.70 -21.58
CA SER A 45 -7.38 3.58 -22.69
C SER A 45 -7.75 4.96 -22.17
N VAL A 46 -6.92 5.95 -22.45
CA VAL A 46 -7.20 7.35 -22.12
C VAL A 46 -8.44 7.83 -22.89
N GLU A 47 -8.59 7.46 -24.16
CA GLU A 47 -9.75 7.81 -24.97
C GLU A 47 -11.08 7.32 -24.39
N LYS A 48 -11.10 6.04 -23.98
CA LYS A 48 -12.29 5.41 -23.38
C LYS A 48 -12.43 5.68 -21.88
N ASN A 49 -11.43 6.26 -21.27
CA ASN A 49 -11.31 6.46 -19.82
C ASN A 49 -11.59 5.18 -18.99
N LYS A 50 -11.04 4.05 -19.45
CA LYS A 50 -11.29 2.71 -18.88
C LYS A 50 -10.02 1.87 -18.90
N SER A 51 -10.01 0.85 -18.05
CA SER A 51 -9.03 -0.25 -18.07
C SER A 51 -9.68 -1.54 -18.58
N HIS A 52 -8.83 -2.47 -18.99
CA HIS A 52 -9.19 -3.85 -19.30
C HIS A 52 -8.11 -4.79 -18.75
N HIS A 53 -8.52 -5.69 -17.89
CA HIS A 53 -7.64 -6.67 -17.25
C HIS A 53 -7.72 -8.00 -18.00
N MET A 54 -6.56 -8.48 -18.41
CA MET A 54 -6.41 -9.67 -19.27
C MET A 54 -5.48 -10.67 -18.60
N LEU A 55 -5.76 -11.95 -18.83
CA LEU A 55 -4.93 -13.05 -18.37
C LEU A 55 -3.99 -13.54 -19.45
N PHE A 56 -2.80 -13.90 -19.02
CA PHE A 56 -1.73 -14.49 -19.82
C PHE A 56 -1.21 -15.74 -19.12
N VAL A 57 -0.66 -16.67 -19.88
CA VAL A 57 0.07 -17.84 -19.36
C VAL A 57 1.41 -17.96 -20.07
N MET A 58 2.43 -18.37 -19.32
CA MET A 58 3.77 -18.63 -19.85
C MET A 58 4.41 -19.83 -19.12
N ASN A 59 5.50 -20.35 -19.67
CA ASN A 59 6.36 -21.26 -18.94
C ASN A 59 7.09 -20.52 -17.81
N ALA A 60 7.53 -21.24 -16.79
CA ALA A 60 8.23 -20.65 -15.64
C ALA A 60 9.58 -19.97 -16.00
N ASP A 61 10.15 -20.29 -17.15
CA ASP A 61 11.32 -19.63 -17.73
C ASP A 61 11.02 -18.38 -18.57
N GLY A 62 9.74 -17.97 -18.61
CA GLY A 62 9.27 -16.84 -19.42
C GLY A 62 8.97 -17.16 -20.89
N SER A 63 9.30 -18.36 -21.37
CA SER A 63 9.02 -18.76 -22.74
C SER A 63 7.53 -19.05 -22.99
N ASN A 64 7.13 -19.00 -24.26
CA ASN A 64 5.77 -19.35 -24.71
C ASN A 64 4.65 -18.53 -24.05
N SER A 65 4.90 -17.26 -23.74
CA SER A 65 3.88 -16.35 -23.22
C SER A 65 2.76 -16.17 -24.26
N ARG A 66 1.51 -16.33 -23.81
CA ARG A 66 0.32 -16.14 -24.64
C ARG A 66 -0.84 -15.57 -23.85
N GLN A 67 -1.67 -14.78 -24.51
CA GLN A 67 -2.90 -14.24 -23.98
C GLN A 67 -3.99 -15.31 -23.88
N LEU A 68 -4.72 -15.33 -22.77
CA LEU A 68 -5.86 -16.20 -22.53
C LEU A 68 -7.20 -15.48 -22.70
N THR A 69 -7.30 -14.22 -22.28
CA THR A 69 -8.51 -13.41 -22.44
C THR A 69 -8.73 -13.05 -23.90
N THR A 70 -9.94 -13.32 -24.44
CA THR A 70 -10.25 -13.18 -25.88
C THR A 70 -11.35 -12.17 -26.18
N ASP A 71 -11.98 -11.57 -25.17
CA ASP A 71 -13.08 -10.60 -25.33
C ASP A 71 -12.91 -9.38 -24.41
N ASP A 72 -13.89 -8.47 -24.37
CA ASP A 72 -13.83 -7.18 -23.67
C ASP A 72 -14.17 -7.28 -22.16
N LYS A 73 -14.31 -8.46 -21.60
CA LYS A 73 -14.60 -8.65 -20.18
C LYS A 73 -13.31 -8.70 -19.39
N ASN A 74 -13.31 -8.04 -18.23
CA ASN A 74 -12.23 -8.17 -17.26
C ASN A 74 -12.14 -9.61 -16.77
N GLU A 75 -10.93 -10.14 -16.72
CA GLU A 75 -10.59 -11.43 -16.11
C GLU A 75 -9.43 -11.18 -15.13
N THR A 76 -9.65 -11.54 -13.87
CA THR A 76 -8.73 -11.22 -12.75
C THR A 76 -8.54 -12.41 -11.82
N ASP A 77 -7.63 -12.30 -10.89
CA ASP A 77 -7.43 -13.22 -9.76
C ASP A 77 -7.28 -14.68 -10.19
N ALA A 78 -6.49 -14.89 -11.24
CA ALA A 78 -6.28 -16.23 -11.80
C ALA A 78 -5.44 -17.10 -10.86
N THR A 79 -5.89 -18.33 -10.64
CA THR A 79 -5.17 -19.37 -9.89
C THR A 79 -5.29 -20.73 -10.57
N TRP A 80 -4.38 -21.64 -10.22
CA TRP A 80 -4.38 -23.00 -10.75
C TRP A 80 -5.26 -23.93 -9.89
N ILE A 81 -6.05 -24.73 -10.59
CA ILE A 81 -6.91 -25.78 -9.97
C ILE A 81 -6.67 -27.13 -10.65
N GLU A 82 -7.26 -28.20 -10.13
CA GLU A 82 -7.16 -29.57 -10.65
C GLU A 82 -5.70 -29.98 -10.93
N ASN A 83 -4.83 -29.82 -9.93
CA ASN A 83 -3.40 -30.13 -10.01
C ASN A 83 -2.66 -29.43 -11.17
N GLY A 84 -3.11 -28.21 -11.55
CA GLY A 84 -2.47 -27.39 -12.56
C GLY A 84 -2.91 -27.69 -14.00
N THR A 85 -4.00 -28.41 -14.18
CA THR A 85 -4.57 -28.67 -15.53
C THR A 85 -5.53 -27.58 -15.97
N ARG A 86 -6.15 -26.86 -15.01
CA ARG A 86 -7.10 -25.78 -15.27
C ARG A 86 -6.71 -24.53 -14.50
N ILE A 87 -7.21 -23.41 -14.99
CA ILE A 87 -7.08 -22.08 -14.38
C ILE A 87 -8.48 -21.61 -13.99
N ALA A 88 -8.66 -21.26 -12.72
CA ALA A 88 -9.83 -20.52 -12.24
C ALA A 88 -9.55 -19.02 -12.24
N PHE A 89 -10.57 -18.19 -12.44
CA PHE A 89 -10.46 -16.73 -12.49
C PHE A 89 -11.80 -16.05 -12.19
N LEU A 90 -11.76 -14.78 -11.81
CA LEU A 90 -12.96 -13.94 -11.66
C LEU A 90 -13.32 -13.29 -13.00
N ARG A 91 -14.62 -13.30 -13.31
CA ARG A 91 -15.21 -12.63 -14.46
C ARG A 91 -16.66 -12.25 -14.16
N GLY A 92 -16.95 -10.94 -14.16
CA GLY A 92 -18.30 -10.43 -13.89
C GLY A 92 -18.83 -10.84 -12.51
N GLY A 93 -18.00 -10.75 -11.45
CA GLY A 93 -18.36 -11.13 -10.08
C GLY A 93 -18.56 -12.63 -9.86
N GLN A 94 -18.17 -13.49 -10.82
CA GLN A 94 -18.33 -14.96 -10.72
C GLN A 94 -17.00 -15.67 -10.95
N ILE A 95 -16.86 -16.85 -10.35
CA ILE A 95 -15.72 -17.76 -10.58
C ILE A 95 -15.95 -18.53 -11.87
N TRP A 96 -15.00 -18.47 -12.76
CA TRP A 96 -14.92 -19.23 -14.00
C TRP A 96 -13.71 -20.14 -13.99
N SER A 97 -13.68 -21.14 -14.88
CA SER A 97 -12.48 -21.91 -15.17
C SER A 97 -12.28 -22.11 -16.66
N MET A 98 -11.04 -22.42 -17.04
CA MET A 98 -10.65 -22.80 -18.38
C MET A 98 -9.48 -23.78 -18.33
N ASN A 99 -9.26 -24.52 -19.43
CA ASN A 99 -8.01 -25.27 -19.60
C ASN A 99 -6.81 -24.30 -19.60
N ALA A 100 -5.61 -24.81 -19.27
CA ALA A 100 -4.39 -24.01 -19.32
C ALA A 100 -4.09 -23.39 -20.69
N ASP A 101 -4.68 -23.88 -21.77
CA ASP A 101 -4.58 -23.32 -23.12
C ASP A 101 -5.66 -22.27 -23.46
N GLY A 102 -6.56 -21.96 -22.51
CA GLY A 102 -7.65 -20.99 -22.68
C GLY A 102 -8.96 -21.57 -23.22
N THR A 103 -8.97 -22.86 -23.59
CA THR A 103 -10.17 -23.56 -24.09
C THR A 103 -11.08 -24.05 -22.96
N ASP A 104 -12.25 -24.59 -23.29
CA ASP A 104 -13.23 -25.18 -22.37
C ASP A 104 -13.56 -24.27 -21.18
N ARG A 105 -14.00 -23.06 -21.48
CA ARG A 105 -14.40 -22.07 -20.47
C ARG A 105 -15.74 -22.42 -19.84
N LYS A 106 -15.80 -22.46 -18.52
CA LYS A 106 -16.98 -22.78 -17.74
C LYS A 106 -17.17 -21.83 -16.59
N GLN A 107 -18.39 -21.36 -16.39
CA GLN A 107 -18.76 -20.65 -15.15
C GLN A 107 -18.96 -21.71 -14.06
N LEU A 108 -18.25 -21.53 -12.93
CA LEU A 108 -18.32 -22.44 -11.77
C LEU A 108 -19.28 -21.98 -10.71
N SER A 109 -19.44 -20.65 -10.52
CA SER A 109 -20.33 -20.07 -9.52
C SER A 109 -21.54 -19.40 -10.15
N ASN A 110 -22.62 -19.30 -9.38
CA ASN A 110 -23.83 -18.54 -9.71
C ASN A 110 -24.32 -17.81 -8.46
N SER A 111 -23.48 -16.95 -7.89
CA SER A 111 -23.80 -16.17 -6.70
C SER A 111 -24.68 -15.00 -7.04
N LYS A 112 -25.58 -14.63 -6.10
CA LYS A 112 -26.40 -13.43 -6.20
C LYS A 112 -25.62 -12.13 -5.93
N THR A 113 -24.57 -12.26 -5.10
CA THR A 113 -23.65 -11.18 -4.78
C THR A 113 -22.34 -11.42 -5.52
N ASP A 114 -21.68 -10.38 -5.96
CA ASP A 114 -20.39 -10.47 -6.61
C ASP A 114 -19.35 -11.08 -5.66
N ILE A 115 -18.55 -11.99 -6.20
CA ILE A 115 -17.40 -12.58 -5.51
C ILE A 115 -16.21 -11.64 -5.73
N GLU A 116 -15.65 -11.13 -4.63
CA GLU A 116 -14.57 -10.15 -4.62
C GLU A 116 -13.17 -10.80 -4.54
N GLY A 117 -13.12 -12.04 -4.08
CA GLY A 117 -11.89 -12.85 -3.99
C GLY A 117 -12.24 -14.30 -3.67
N TYR A 118 -11.33 -15.21 -3.97
CA TYR A 118 -11.57 -16.64 -3.71
C TYR A 118 -10.27 -17.43 -3.56
N CYS A 119 -10.36 -18.57 -2.87
CA CYS A 119 -9.26 -19.52 -2.72
C CYS A 119 -9.81 -20.95 -2.59
N PHE A 120 -9.38 -21.85 -3.47
CA PHE A 120 -9.75 -23.26 -3.37
C PHE A 120 -8.99 -23.96 -2.24
N SER A 121 -9.65 -24.92 -1.59
CA SER A 121 -8.98 -25.79 -0.61
C SER A 121 -7.90 -26.64 -1.30
N PRO A 122 -6.83 -27.03 -0.57
CA PRO A 122 -5.75 -27.85 -1.14
C PRO A 122 -6.22 -29.16 -1.79
N ASP A 123 -7.29 -29.78 -1.28
CA ASP A 123 -7.88 -30.99 -1.86
C ASP A 123 -8.84 -30.71 -3.04
N GLY A 124 -9.09 -29.43 -3.37
CA GLY A 124 -9.96 -29.00 -4.45
C GLY A 124 -11.47 -29.23 -4.24
N LYS A 125 -11.89 -29.68 -3.05
CA LYS A 125 -13.30 -30.02 -2.79
C LYS A 125 -14.13 -28.86 -2.25
N LYS A 126 -13.49 -27.80 -1.82
CA LYS A 126 -14.14 -26.60 -1.28
C LYS A 126 -13.52 -25.34 -1.88
N VAL A 127 -14.27 -24.26 -1.81
CA VAL A 127 -13.80 -22.92 -2.16
C VAL A 127 -14.19 -21.95 -1.06
N LEU A 128 -13.26 -21.11 -0.66
CA LEU A 128 -13.45 -19.95 0.17
C LEU A 128 -13.68 -18.75 -0.75
N MET A 129 -14.69 -17.93 -0.48
CA MET A 129 -15.08 -16.76 -1.28
C MET A 129 -15.30 -15.57 -0.37
N LEU A 130 -14.90 -14.39 -0.83
CA LEU A 130 -15.22 -13.11 -0.19
C LEU A 130 -16.44 -12.51 -0.90
N MET A 131 -17.47 -12.19 -0.14
CA MET A 131 -18.69 -11.55 -0.65
C MET A 131 -19.19 -10.52 0.35
N SER A 132 -19.73 -9.41 -0.15
CA SER A 132 -20.31 -8.37 0.70
C SER A 132 -21.70 -8.77 1.20
N ILE A 133 -21.98 -8.41 2.46
CA ILE A 133 -23.29 -8.50 3.11
C ILE A 133 -23.77 -7.12 3.54
N ASP A 134 -25.09 -6.91 3.63
CA ASP A 134 -25.64 -5.68 4.17
C ASP A 134 -25.26 -5.50 5.63
N TYR A 135 -24.85 -4.30 5.99
CA TYR A 135 -24.41 -3.94 7.33
C TYR A 135 -25.17 -2.70 7.85
N TYR A 136 -25.85 -2.86 8.97
CA TYR A 136 -26.63 -1.81 9.62
C TYR A 136 -26.09 -1.48 11.03
N GLY A 137 -24.78 -1.43 11.16
CA GLY A 137 -24.09 -1.05 12.41
C GLY A 137 -24.10 0.46 12.62
N SER A 138 -23.11 1.14 12.07
CA SER A 138 -22.94 2.59 12.23
C SER A 138 -23.87 3.42 11.35
N ILE A 139 -24.37 2.88 10.23
CA ILE A 139 -25.38 3.52 9.39
C ILE A 139 -26.69 2.74 9.50
N LYS A 140 -27.79 3.42 9.80
CA LYS A 140 -29.11 2.79 9.91
C LYS A 140 -29.78 2.65 8.55
N LYS A 141 -30.49 1.53 8.35
CA LYS A 141 -31.34 1.31 7.19
C LYS A 141 -32.43 2.38 7.14
N ASN A 142 -32.67 2.94 5.96
CA ASN A 142 -33.79 3.86 5.73
C ASN A 142 -35.13 3.11 5.87
N PRO A 143 -36.22 3.82 6.26
CA PRO A 143 -37.55 3.23 6.32
C PRO A 143 -37.98 2.66 4.96
N ASP A 144 -38.62 1.51 4.97
CA ASP A 144 -39.07 0.81 3.75
C ASP A 144 -40.11 1.57 2.93
N ASP A 145 -40.83 2.50 3.56
CA ASP A 145 -41.82 3.40 2.89
C ASP A 145 -41.19 4.62 2.22
N LEU A 146 -39.85 4.80 2.34
CA LEU A 146 -39.07 5.87 1.71
C LEU A 146 -37.98 5.33 0.78
N PRO A 147 -38.28 4.52 -0.24
CA PRO A 147 -37.31 3.80 -1.04
C PRO A 147 -36.38 4.68 -1.90
N LEU A 148 -36.69 5.95 -2.06
CA LEU A 148 -35.93 6.95 -2.80
C LEU A 148 -35.12 7.90 -1.89
N ALA A 149 -35.18 7.70 -0.58
CA ALA A 149 -34.38 8.49 0.36
C ALA A 149 -32.89 8.15 0.21
N THR A 150 -32.06 9.17 0.10
CA THR A 150 -30.60 9.05 -0.04
C THR A 150 -29.83 9.50 1.20
N GLY A 151 -30.55 9.95 2.22
CA GLY A 151 -29.95 10.35 3.50
C GLY A 151 -29.40 9.17 4.26
N ARG A 152 -28.27 9.36 4.94
CA ARG A 152 -27.64 8.37 5.82
C ARG A 152 -27.76 8.83 7.26
N LEU A 153 -28.40 8.03 8.10
CA LEU A 153 -28.42 8.25 9.53
C LEU A 153 -27.28 7.50 10.17
N CYS A 154 -26.14 8.19 10.36
CA CYS A 154 -24.99 7.67 11.07
C CYS A 154 -25.20 7.83 12.58
N THR A 155 -25.03 6.75 13.34
CA THR A 155 -25.28 6.71 14.79
C THR A 155 -24.04 6.36 15.61
N ASP A 156 -22.96 5.97 14.96
CA ASP A 156 -21.68 5.64 15.57
C ASP A 156 -20.54 5.91 14.58
N MET A 157 -19.29 5.78 15.03
CA MET A 157 -18.11 5.82 14.17
C MET A 157 -18.02 4.53 13.30
N ASN A 158 -17.02 4.43 12.43
CA ASN A 158 -16.91 3.37 11.42
C ASN A 158 -18.08 3.41 10.41
N TYR A 159 -18.50 4.61 10.04
CA TYR A 159 -19.50 4.82 8.98
C TYR A 159 -18.87 5.09 7.60
N ARG A 160 -17.58 5.27 7.54
CA ARG A 160 -16.79 5.48 6.31
C ARG A 160 -15.49 4.67 6.35
N HIS A 161 -15.05 4.25 5.19
CA HIS A 161 -13.66 3.91 4.89
C HIS A 161 -13.05 5.00 4.00
N TRP A 162 -11.86 4.78 3.48
CA TRP A 162 -11.09 5.78 2.74
C TRP A 162 -11.84 6.50 1.62
N ASP A 163 -12.83 5.87 0.98
CA ASP A 163 -13.49 6.36 -0.22
C ASP A 163 -14.99 6.05 -0.31
N HIS A 164 -15.57 5.40 0.69
CA HIS A 164 -16.99 5.03 0.68
C HIS A 164 -17.59 4.96 2.08
N TYR A 165 -18.93 4.97 2.10
CA TYR A 165 -19.71 4.75 3.31
C TYR A 165 -19.91 3.25 3.55
N VAL A 166 -19.82 2.82 4.81
CA VAL A 166 -19.91 1.41 5.22
C VAL A 166 -21.37 0.99 5.35
N GLU A 167 -21.99 0.67 4.21
CA GLU A 167 -23.35 0.13 4.11
C GLU A 167 -23.32 -1.39 3.89
N GLN A 168 -22.18 -1.91 3.47
CA GLN A 168 -21.88 -3.34 3.33
C GLN A 168 -20.50 -3.63 3.93
N ILE A 169 -20.32 -4.87 4.39
CA ILE A 169 -19.03 -5.39 4.86
C ILE A 169 -18.73 -6.72 4.17
N ALA A 170 -17.46 -7.00 3.94
CA ALA A 170 -17.03 -8.27 3.38
C ALA A 170 -17.07 -9.37 4.46
N HIS A 171 -17.59 -10.55 4.07
CA HIS A 171 -17.53 -11.77 4.85
C HIS A 171 -16.92 -12.92 4.04
N PRO A 172 -16.24 -13.88 4.70
CA PRO A 172 -15.78 -15.10 4.07
C PRO A 172 -16.87 -16.18 4.07
N PHE A 173 -17.07 -16.77 2.90
CA PHE A 173 -18.04 -17.85 2.67
C PHE A 173 -17.32 -19.11 2.20
N VAL A 174 -17.82 -20.28 2.57
CA VAL A 174 -17.31 -21.57 2.13
C VAL A 174 -18.40 -22.35 1.41
N ALA A 175 -18.07 -22.93 0.26
CA ALA A 175 -18.95 -23.80 -0.50
C ALA A 175 -18.24 -25.08 -0.95
N ASP A 176 -19.01 -26.13 -1.16
CA ASP A 176 -18.50 -27.37 -1.79
C ASP A 176 -18.31 -27.18 -3.29
N VAL A 177 -17.27 -27.78 -3.81
CA VAL A 177 -16.97 -27.84 -5.26
C VAL A 177 -17.33 -29.24 -5.76
N THR A 178 -18.20 -29.30 -6.76
CA THR A 178 -18.69 -30.53 -7.35
C THR A 178 -18.49 -30.52 -8.87
N GLU A 179 -18.77 -31.64 -9.55
CA GLU A 179 -18.76 -31.71 -11.00
C GLU A 179 -19.74 -30.71 -11.67
N ASN A 180 -20.78 -30.32 -10.95
CA ASN A 180 -21.79 -29.36 -11.41
C ASN A 180 -21.42 -27.90 -11.11
N GLY A 181 -20.27 -27.63 -10.51
CA GLY A 181 -19.81 -26.33 -10.11
C GLY A 181 -19.80 -26.11 -8.58
N ILE A 182 -19.83 -24.86 -8.17
CA ILE A 182 -19.78 -24.42 -6.77
C ILE A 182 -21.21 -24.47 -6.19
N GLY A 183 -21.37 -25.14 -5.06
CA GLY A 183 -22.63 -25.28 -4.35
C GLY A 183 -23.05 -24.04 -3.58
N GLU A 184 -24.04 -24.21 -2.69
CA GLU A 184 -24.50 -23.15 -1.81
C GLU A 184 -23.40 -22.75 -0.82
N ALA A 185 -23.20 -21.44 -0.67
CA ALA A 185 -22.15 -20.89 0.17
C ALA A 185 -22.66 -20.68 1.61
N THR A 186 -21.84 -21.03 2.58
CA THR A 186 -22.08 -20.83 4.01
C THR A 186 -21.17 -19.70 4.52
N ASP A 187 -21.76 -18.68 5.11
CA ASP A 187 -21.05 -17.60 5.78
C ASP A 187 -20.41 -18.12 7.07
N ILE A 188 -19.07 -18.03 7.18
CA ILE A 188 -18.35 -18.50 8.38
C ILE A 188 -18.37 -17.47 9.51
N LEU A 189 -18.77 -16.22 9.25
CA LEU A 189 -19.00 -15.17 10.24
C LEU A 189 -20.49 -14.85 10.41
N LYS A 190 -21.36 -15.79 10.08
CA LYS A 190 -22.79 -15.61 10.15
C LYS A 190 -23.22 -15.01 11.50
N ASP A 191 -24.05 -13.96 11.43
CA ASP A 191 -24.56 -13.21 12.59
C ASP A 191 -23.47 -12.41 13.35
N GLU A 192 -22.23 -12.34 12.87
CA GLU A 192 -21.19 -11.46 13.39
C GLU A 192 -21.15 -10.14 12.60
N PRO A 193 -21.03 -8.97 13.27
CA PRO A 193 -21.03 -7.66 12.60
C PRO A 193 -19.62 -7.20 12.19
N TYR A 194 -18.69 -8.12 11.97
CA TYR A 194 -17.29 -7.79 11.75
C TYR A 194 -16.87 -8.06 10.31
N GLU A 195 -16.22 -7.10 9.70
CA GLU A 195 -15.67 -7.28 8.35
C GLU A 195 -14.42 -8.17 8.33
N CYS A 196 -14.35 -9.02 7.33
CA CYS A 196 -13.21 -9.88 7.06
C CYS A 196 -13.12 -10.12 5.54
N PRO A 197 -12.03 -9.73 4.91
CA PRO A 197 -10.77 -9.17 5.43
C PRO A 197 -10.90 -7.73 5.93
N LEU A 198 -9.78 -7.17 6.44
CA LEU A 198 -9.73 -5.80 6.93
C LEU A 198 -9.87 -4.79 5.79
N ALA A 199 -10.87 -3.92 5.87
CA ALA A 199 -10.94 -2.80 4.96
C ALA A 199 -9.96 -1.69 5.39
N PRO A 200 -9.54 -0.80 4.46
CA PRO A 200 -9.93 -0.77 3.04
C PRO A 200 -9.03 -1.63 2.13
N PHE A 201 -7.92 -2.17 2.60
CA PHE A 201 -6.87 -2.75 1.76
C PHE A 201 -6.75 -4.28 1.79
N GLY A 202 -7.39 -4.94 2.74
CA GLY A 202 -7.34 -6.39 2.86
C GLY A 202 -8.13 -7.11 1.77
N GLY A 203 -7.60 -8.24 1.32
CA GLY A 203 -8.20 -9.13 0.34
C GLY A 203 -8.06 -10.59 0.73
N ILE A 204 -8.15 -11.48 -0.24
CA ILE A 204 -8.08 -12.94 -0.03
C ILE A 204 -6.75 -13.40 0.61
N GLU A 205 -5.69 -12.61 0.49
CA GLU A 205 -4.39 -12.86 1.13
C GLU A 205 -4.44 -12.85 2.66
N GLN A 206 -5.50 -12.28 3.23
CA GLN A 206 -5.73 -12.28 4.68
C GLN A 206 -6.42 -13.56 5.18
N LEU A 207 -6.66 -14.54 4.29
CA LEU A 207 -7.25 -15.82 4.61
C LEU A 207 -6.40 -16.97 4.03
N ALA A 208 -6.30 -18.08 4.74
CA ALA A 208 -5.52 -19.23 4.30
C ALA A 208 -6.17 -20.56 4.71
N TRP A 209 -6.20 -21.51 3.79
CA TRP A 209 -6.55 -22.89 4.07
C TRP A 209 -5.45 -23.63 4.82
N SER A 210 -5.81 -24.46 5.79
CA SER A 210 -4.90 -25.48 6.31
C SER A 210 -4.59 -26.55 5.25
N ASN A 211 -3.41 -27.15 5.33
CA ASN A 211 -2.94 -28.12 4.34
C ASN A 211 -3.85 -29.35 4.21
N ASP A 212 -4.57 -29.71 5.28
CA ASP A 212 -5.52 -30.82 5.31
C ASP A 212 -6.95 -30.43 4.89
N SER A 213 -7.16 -29.18 4.46
CA SER A 213 -8.44 -28.62 4.02
C SER A 213 -9.55 -28.61 5.10
N LYS A 214 -9.20 -28.69 6.39
CA LYS A 214 -10.17 -28.75 7.49
C LYS A 214 -10.36 -27.46 8.24
N SER A 215 -9.45 -26.51 8.10
CA SER A 215 -9.49 -25.25 8.82
C SER A 215 -9.13 -24.07 7.92
N ILE A 216 -9.58 -22.88 8.32
CA ILE A 216 -9.26 -21.61 7.67
C ILE A 216 -8.69 -20.68 8.72
N ALA A 217 -7.47 -20.16 8.48
CA ALA A 217 -6.95 -19.03 9.21
C ALA A 217 -7.41 -17.74 8.54
N TYR A 218 -7.90 -16.77 9.31
CA TYR A 218 -8.37 -15.51 8.78
C TYR A 218 -8.04 -14.35 9.70
N THR A 219 -7.82 -13.17 9.10
CA THR A 219 -7.59 -11.90 9.80
C THR A 219 -8.93 -11.21 10.05
N CYS A 220 -9.18 -10.76 11.28
CA CYS A 220 -10.40 -10.00 11.59
C CYS A 220 -10.16 -9.07 12.78
N ARG A 221 -10.71 -7.85 12.71
CA ARG A 221 -10.79 -6.93 13.84
C ARG A 221 -12.20 -6.95 14.41
N LYS A 222 -12.42 -7.74 15.45
CA LYS A 222 -13.75 -7.94 16.07
C LYS A 222 -14.11 -6.79 17.01
N LYS A 223 -14.29 -5.60 16.45
CA LYS A 223 -14.68 -4.36 17.13
C LYS A 223 -15.75 -3.63 16.31
N GLU A 224 -16.49 -2.73 16.95
CA GLU A 224 -17.54 -1.92 16.31
C GLU A 224 -17.43 -0.45 16.74
N GLY A 225 -18.03 0.44 15.94
CA GLY A 225 -18.22 1.85 16.26
C GLY A 225 -16.94 2.58 16.67
N VAL A 226 -16.97 3.23 17.82
CA VAL A 226 -15.80 3.97 18.34
C VAL A 226 -14.60 3.07 18.56
N GLU A 227 -14.80 1.85 19.10
CA GLU A 227 -13.69 0.92 19.35
C GLU A 227 -12.98 0.51 18.06
N TYR A 228 -13.73 0.26 16.99
CA TYR A 228 -13.18 0.00 15.66
C TYR A 228 -12.36 1.20 15.15
N ALA A 229 -12.92 2.42 15.25
CA ALA A 229 -12.33 3.62 14.70
C ALA A 229 -11.00 4.04 15.37
N ILE A 230 -10.77 3.65 16.62
CA ILE A 230 -9.58 4.04 17.39
C ILE A 230 -8.59 2.89 17.67
N SER A 231 -8.85 1.69 17.13
CA SER A 231 -8.01 0.50 17.37
C SER A 231 -7.47 -0.08 16.08
N THR A 232 -6.22 -0.52 16.10
CA THR A 232 -5.60 -1.34 15.04
C THR A 232 -5.53 -2.81 15.40
N ASP A 233 -6.12 -3.22 16.53
CA ASP A 233 -6.06 -4.59 17.04
C ASP A 233 -6.88 -5.55 16.18
N SER A 234 -6.23 -6.18 15.22
CA SER A 234 -6.75 -7.32 14.46
C SER A 234 -6.05 -8.58 14.92
N ASP A 235 -6.79 -9.68 14.87
CA ASP A 235 -6.31 -11.00 15.30
C ASP A 235 -6.35 -12.02 14.15
N ILE A 236 -5.54 -13.06 14.27
CA ILE A 236 -5.64 -14.27 13.46
C ILE A 236 -6.54 -15.27 14.17
N TYR A 237 -7.64 -15.62 13.50
CA TYR A 237 -8.57 -16.64 13.95
C TYR A 237 -8.38 -17.92 13.15
N LEU A 238 -8.59 -19.06 13.78
CA LEU A 238 -8.61 -20.37 13.13
C LEU A 238 -10.02 -20.94 13.21
N TYR A 239 -10.70 -21.01 12.07
CA TYR A 239 -12.03 -21.60 11.93
C TYR A 239 -11.91 -23.07 11.60
N ASP A 240 -12.59 -23.92 12.35
CA ASP A 240 -12.69 -25.37 12.14
C ASP A 240 -13.99 -25.71 11.40
N LEU A 241 -13.88 -26.34 10.23
CA LEU A 241 -15.04 -26.63 9.38
C LEU A 241 -15.96 -27.71 9.94
N GLU A 242 -15.45 -28.63 10.77
CA GLU A 242 -16.27 -29.70 11.34
C GLU A 242 -17.15 -29.18 12.47
N THR A 243 -16.57 -28.32 13.32
CA THR A 243 -17.28 -27.79 14.50
C THR A 243 -18.01 -26.49 14.24
N GLY A 244 -17.65 -25.76 13.16
CA GLY A 244 -18.15 -24.42 12.85
C GLY A 244 -17.71 -23.37 13.86
N LYS A 245 -16.57 -23.54 14.54
CA LYS A 245 -16.08 -22.63 15.58
C LYS A 245 -14.73 -22.02 15.22
N SER A 246 -14.56 -20.78 15.62
CA SER A 246 -13.28 -20.07 15.54
C SER A 246 -12.59 -20.01 16.91
N ARG A 247 -11.26 -20.08 16.91
CA ARG A 247 -10.42 -19.75 18.06
C ARG A 247 -9.42 -18.65 17.68
N ASN A 248 -9.13 -17.76 18.63
CA ASN A 248 -8.13 -16.70 18.47
C ASN A 248 -6.73 -17.29 18.68
N LEU A 249 -5.78 -17.04 17.74
CA LEU A 249 -4.39 -17.49 17.86
C LEU A 249 -3.49 -16.42 18.51
N CYS A 250 -3.92 -15.19 18.54
CA CYS A 250 -3.15 -14.07 19.07
C CYS A 250 -3.26 -13.94 20.57
N LYS A 251 -4.40 -14.34 21.14
CA LYS A 251 -4.74 -14.16 22.56
C LYS A 251 -5.12 -15.48 23.20
N PRO A 252 -4.85 -15.67 24.52
CA PRO A 252 -5.25 -16.89 25.21
C PRO A 252 -6.77 -17.03 25.32
N GLU A 253 -7.25 -18.25 25.47
CA GLU A 253 -8.66 -18.54 25.65
C GLU A 253 -9.22 -17.81 26.89
N GLY A 254 -10.37 -17.16 26.72
CA GLY A 254 -11.02 -16.40 27.80
C GLY A 254 -10.40 -15.05 28.08
N TYR A 255 -9.42 -14.59 27.28
CA TYR A 255 -8.89 -13.23 27.39
C TYR A 255 -10.00 -12.21 27.24
N LYS A 256 -9.98 -11.22 28.14
CA LYS A 256 -10.85 -10.05 28.07
C LYS A 256 -9.99 -8.83 27.87
N GLU A 257 -10.14 -8.22 26.73
CA GLU A 257 -9.44 -6.97 26.44
C GLU A 257 -9.91 -5.87 27.39
N PRO A 258 -8.98 -5.05 27.93
CA PRO A 258 -9.35 -3.86 28.68
C PRO A 258 -10.18 -2.91 27.79
N ALA A 259 -11.22 -2.32 28.39
CA ALA A 259 -12.02 -1.31 27.69
C ALA A 259 -11.14 -0.13 27.27
N ILE A 260 -11.36 0.38 26.07
CA ILE A 260 -10.70 1.57 25.57
C ILE A 260 -11.29 2.80 26.29
N ASP A 261 -10.43 3.56 26.91
CA ASP A 261 -10.77 4.83 27.56
C ASP A 261 -10.54 5.98 26.54
N ALA A 262 -11.61 6.44 25.90
CA ALA A 262 -11.55 7.50 24.90
C ALA A 262 -11.00 8.85 25.41
N THR A 263 -10.78 8.99 26.73
CA THR A 263 -10.17 10.18 27.33
C THR A 263 -8.64 10.09 27.43
N LYS A 264 -8.06 8.95 27.10
CA LYS A 264 -6.61 8.70 27.13
C LYS A 264 -6.02 8.58 25.74
N THR A 265 -4.73 8.91 25.63
CA THR A 265 -3.98 8.65 24.40
C THR A 265 -3.93 7.15 24.09
N MET A 266 -3.77 6.76 22.84
CA MET A 266 -3.61 5.33 22.49
C MET A 266 -2.34 4.74 23.13
N LYS A 267 -1.29 5.53 23.29
CA LYS A 267 -0.06 5.12 23.99
C LYS A 267 -0.30 4.82 25.47
N ASP A 268 -1.28 5.49 26.10
CA ASP A 268 -1.63 5.35 27.51
C ASP A 268 -2.75 4.37 27.81
N GLN A 269 -3.35 3.74 26.77
CA GLN A 269 -4.35 2.72 26.95
C GLN A 269 -3.83 1.53 27.77
N ALA A 270 -4.70 0.94 28.59
CA ALA A 270 -4.34 -0.21 29.40
C ALA A 270 -3.90 -1.41 28.55
N VAL A 271 -4.45 -1.58 27.36
CA VAL A 271 -4.09 -2.62 26.40
C VAL A 271 -2.62 -2.54 25.98
N ASN A 272 -2.07 -1.35 25.78
CA ASN A 272 -0.66 -1.14 25.43
C ASN A 272 0.31 -1.21 26.62
N LYS A 273 -0.21 -1.36 27.83
CA LYS A 273 0.59 -1.48 29.07
C LYS A 273 0.51 -2.88 29.69
N GLN A 274 -0.09 -3.83 28.99
CA GLN A 274 -0.17 -5.22 29.47
C GLN A 274 1.19 -5.89 29.47
N ALA A 275 1.39 -6.76 30.45
CA ALA A 275 2.52 -7.68 30.45
C ALA A 275 2.22 -8.91 29.59
N GLY A 276 3.22 -9.42 28.91
CA GLY A 276 3.12 -10.62 28.09
C GLY A 276 2.80 -10.36 26.63
N ASP A 277 2.73 -11.46 25.86
CA ASP A 277 2.56 -11.46 24.43
C ASP A 277 1.07 -11.62 24.06
N MET A 278 0.39 -10.49 23.89
CA MET A 278 -1.06 -10.44 23.61
C MET A 278 -1.40 -10.12 22.16
N ASN A 279 -0.41 -9.78 21.31
CA ASN A 279 -0.65 -9.32 19.94
C ASN A 279 -1.82 -8.32 19.88
N VAL A 280 -1.58 -7.09 20.26
CA VAL A 280 -2.63 -6.06 20.34
C VAL A 280 -2.57 -5.02 19.23
N GLY A 281 -1.62 -5.15 18.32
CA GLY A 281 -1.53 -4.35 17.09
C GLY A 281 -2.17 -5.07 15.90
N TYR A 282 -1.79 -4.68 14.69
CA TYR A 282 -2.19 -5.41 13.49
C TYR A 282 -1.55 -6.80 13.43
N ASP A 283 -2.37 -7.83 13.29
CA ASP A 283 -1.98 -9.19 12.94
C ASP A 283 -2.71 -9.58 11.67
N GLN A 284 -1.97 -9.92 10.60
CA GLN A 284 -2.55 -10.10 9.27
C GLN A 284 -1.75 -11.01 8.35
N ASN A 285 -2.36 -11.46 7.26
CA ASN A 285 -1.76 -12.29 6.20
C ASN A 285 -1.23 -13.64 6.70
N PRO A 286 -2.09 -14.50 7.31
CA PRO A 286 -1.67 -15.80 7.83
C PRO A 286 -1.29 -16.75 6.69
N LYS A 287 -0.20 -17.52 6.87
CA LYS A 287 0.24 -18.55 5.92
C LYS A 287 0.67 -19.81 6.69
N PHE A 288 0.10 -20.96 6.34
CA PHE A 288 0.48 -22.24 6.94
C PHE A 288 1.85 -22.71 6.45
N SER A 289 2.62 -23.35 7.34
CA SER A 289 3.88 -23.99 6.95
C SER A 289 3.60 -25.21 6.04
N PRO A 290 4.56 -25.60 5.17
CA PRO A 290 4.37 -26.75 4.27
C PRO A 290 4.06 -28.07 4.98
N ASP A 291 4.58 -28.26 6.22
CA ASP A 291 4.30 -29.45 7.04
C ASP A 291 3.02 -29.35 7.89
N GLY A 292 2.30 -28.23 7.80
CA GLY A 292 1.04 -28.00 8.51
C GLY A 292 1.16 -27.82 10.03
N LYS A 293 2.38 -27.66 10.57
CA LYS A 293 2.58 -27.54 12.02
C LYS A 293 2.50 -26.13 12.55
N TYR A 294 2.72 -25.15 11.70
CA TYR A 294 2.79 -23.75 12.07
C TYR A 294 1.88 -22.89 11.19
N VAL A 295 1.45 -21.77 11.76
CA VAL A 295 0.92 -20.62 11.03
C VAL A 295 1.84 -19.45 11.31
N ALA A 296 2.25 -18.73 10.28
CA ALA A 296 2.99 -17.48 10.44
C ALA A 296 2.17 -16.31 9.86
N TRP A 297 2.35 -15.12 10.43
CA TRP A 297 1.68 -13.90 9.99
C TRP A 297 2.52 -12.65 10.26
N LEU A 298 2.15 -11.53 9.67
CA LEU A 298 2.73 -10.22 9.96
C LEU A 298 2.10 -9.65 11.24
N SER A 299 2.92 -9.22 12.19
CA SER A 299 2.48 -8.81 13.51
C SER A 299 3.10 -7.49 13.96
N MET A 300 2.25 -6.50 14.25
CA MET A 300 2.63 -5.27 14.94
C MET A 300 2.40 -5.41 16.44
N GLU A 301 3.16 -4.67 17.24
CA GLU A 301 3.15 -4.82 18.70
C GLU A 301 2.07 -3.99 19.38
N ARG A 302 1.81 -2.75 18.88
CA ARG A 302 1.04 -1.75 19.61
C ARG A 302 -0.30 -1.45 18.97
N ASN A 303 -1.34 -1.39 19.80
CA ASN A 303 -2.68 -1.00 19.38
C ASN A 303 -2.74 0.51 19.08
N GLY A 304 -3.37 0.87 17.95
CA GLY A 304 -3.56 2.24 17.50
C GLY A 304 -2.38 2.81 16.70
N TYR A 305 -1.28 2.08 16.56
CA TYR A 305 -0.12 2.50 15.78
C TYR A 305 -0.05 1.74 14.45
N GLU A 306 -0.65 2.29 13.42
CA GLU A 306 -0.74 1.65 12.09
C GLU A 306 0.61 1.48 11.37
N SER A 307 1.64 2.19 11.82
CA SER A 307 2.98 2.17 11.23
C SER A 307 4.02 1.57 12.17
N ASP A 308 3.57 0.75 13.12
CA ASP A 308 4.47 -0.04 13.95
C ASP A 308 5.27 -1.04 13.10
N ARG A 309 6.35 -1.55 13.64
CA ARG A 309 7.20 -2.51 12.93
C ARG A 309 6.44 -3.82 12.68
N ASN A 310 6.28 -4.19 11.41
CA ASN A 310 5.81 -5.49 11.01
C ASN A 310 6.88 -6.56 11.28
N ARG A 311 6.62 -7.41 12.26
CA ARG A 311 7.44 -8.58 12.58
C ARG A 311 6.81 -9.84 12.01
N LEU A 312 7.59 -10.86 11.78
CA LEU A 312 7.09 -12.18 11.41
C LEU A 312 6.84 -13.00 12.66
N CYS A 313 5.59 -13.25 13.00
CA CYS A 313 5.15 -14.09 14.12
C CYS A 313 4.84 -15.51 13.61
N MET A 314 5.36 -16.54 14.28
CA MET A 314 5.12 -17.94 14.01
C MET A 314 4.43 -18.59 15.21
N TYR A 315 3.30 -19.27 14.97
CA TYR A 315 2.51 -19.95 15.96
C TYR A 315 2.55 -21.48 15.75
N ASN A 316 2.91 -22.22 16.79
CA ASN A 316 2.90 -23.68 16.79
C ASN A 316 1.48 -24.18 17.08
N LEU A 317 0.84 -24.84 16.13
CA LEU A 317 -0.54 -25.31 16.24
C LEU A 317 -0.77 -26.37 17.33
N ALA A 318 0.26 -27.14 17.68
CA ALA A 318 0.18 -28.17 18.70
C ALA A 318 0.39 -27.66 20.12
N THR A 319 1.29 -26.69 20.30
CA THR A 319 1.66 -26.19 21.65
C THR A 319 1.04 -24.83 21.99
N GLY A 320 0.60 -24.05 21.00
CA GLY A 320 0.14 -22.69 21.19
C GLY A 320 1.27 -21.68 21.40
N GLU A 321 2.51 -22.07 21.24
CA GLU A 321 3.68 -21.20 21.40
C GLU A 321 3.83 -20.24 20.22
N LYS A 322 4.04 -18.96 20.49
CA LYS A 322 4.39 -17.91 19.53
C LYS A 322 5.88 -17.62 19.56
N THR A 323 6.47 -17.42 18.38
CA THR A 323 7.88 -17.02 18.21
C THR A 323 7.95 -15.87 17.21
N TYR A 324 8.57 -14.76 17.59
CA TYR A 324 8.86 -13.65 16.67
C TYR A 324 10.19 -13.89 15.99
N LEU A 325 10.15 -14.24 14.71
CA LEU A 325 11.32 -14.69 13.95
C LEU A 325 12.26 -13.53 13.57
N THR A 326 11.72 -12.33 13.37
CA THR A 326 12.45 -11.17 12.83
C THR A 326 12.84 -10.14 13.87
N GLU A 327 12.94 -10.50 15.16
CA GLU A 327 13.36 -9.58 16.22
C GLU A 327 14.72 -8.92 15.96
N SER A 328 15.65 -9.64 15.32
CA SER A 328 16.99 -9.14 14.95
C SER A 328 16.99 -8.27 13.68
N PHE A 329 15.87 -8.16 12.97
CA PHE A 329 15.72 -7.31 11.78
C PHE A 329 14.95 -6.04 12.18
N ASP A 330 15.68 -4.96 12.41
CA ASP A 330 15.11 -3.70 12.90
C ASP A 330 14.43 -2.89 11.79
N SER A 331 13.56 -3.55 11.02
CA SER A 331 12.72 -2.96 9.98
C SER A 331 11.49 -3.83 9.70
N ASN A 332 10.64 -3.39 8.75
CA ASN A 332 9.43 -4.08 8.37
C ASN A 332 9.69 -5.33 7.53
N VAL A 333 8.89 -6.35 7.76
CA VAL A 333 8.63 -7.44 6.82
C VAL A 333 7.40 -7.07 6.00
N ASP A 334 7.55 -6.97 4.67
CA ASP A 334 6.48 -6.50 3.79
C ASP A 334 5.69 -7.66 3.18
N ASP A 335 6.36 -8.76 2.86
CA ASP A 335 5.74 -10.02 2.43
C ASP A 335 6.67 -11.20 2.75
N PHE A 336 6.13 -12.43 2.79
CA PHE A 336 6.91 -13.63 3.06
C PHE A 336 6.35 -14.87 2.39
N CYS A 337 7.20 -15.88 2.19
CA CYS A 337 6.78 -17.23 1.83
C CYS A 337 7.59 -18.29 2.59
N TRP A 338 6.91 -19.40 2.91
CA TRP A 338 7.55 -20.54 3.54
C TRP A 338 8.53 -21.25 2.59
N SER A 339 9.57 -21.82 3.18
CA SER A 339 10.52 -22.70 2.50
C SER A 339 10.62 -24.03 3.24
N ASP A 340 10.89 -25.08 2.51
CA ASP A 340 11.22 -26.41 3.05
C ASP A 340 12.69 -26.78 2.86
N THR A 341 13.51 -25.81 2.45
CA THR A 341 14.96 -26.01 2.22
C THR A 341 15.72 -26.16 3.55
N LYS A 342 16.96 -26.66 3.46
CA LYS A 342 17.85 -26.78 4.63
C LYS A 342 18.39 -25.43 5.10
N ASP A 343 18.48 -24.47 4.20
CA ASP A 343 19.19 -23.20 4.40
C ASP A 343 18.29 -22.05 4.87
N ALA A 344 17.00 -22.16 4.63
CA ALA A 344 16.01 -21.17 5.04
C ALA A 344 14.73 -21.85 5.56
N MET A 345 14.07 -21.22 6.52
CA MET A 345 12.73 -21.59 6.98
C MET A 345 11.67 -20.74 6.28
N ILE A 346 11.92 -19.44 6.17
CA ILE A 346 11.06 -18.46 5.52
C ILE A 346 11.92 -17.52 4.68
N TYR A 347 11.44 -17.14 3.51
CA TYR A 347 11.92 -16.03 2.72
C TYR A 347 10.99 -14.84 2.90
N PHE A 348 11.54 -13.64 3.00
CA PHE A 348 10.72 -12.42 3.15
C PHE A 348 11.32 -11.23 2.41
N ILE A 349 10.46 -10.28 2.07
CA ILE A 349 10.85 -8.95 1.61
C ILE A 349 10.94 -8.04 2.81
N GLY A 350 12.00 -7.27 2.89
CA GLY A 350 12.20 -6.26 3.92
C GLY A 350 12.79 -4.99 3.35
N VAL A 351 12.36 -3.85 3.87
CA VAL A 351 12.91 -2.54 3.52
C VAL A 351 14.16 -2.26 4.36
N TRP A 352 15.27 -1.93 3.71
CA TRP A 352 16.47 -1.47 4.37
C TRP A 352 17.23 -0.46 3.52
N HIS A 353 17.56 0.69 4.11
CA HIS A 353 18.23 1.81 3.44
C HIS A 353 17.57 2.18 2.10
N ALA A 354 16.23 2.29 2.13
CA ALA A 354 15.40 2.72 1.02
C ALA A 354 15.43 1.83 -0.23
N THR A 355 15.58 0.52 -0.04
CA THR A 355 15.36 -0.53 -1.04
C THR A 355 14.65 -1.72 -0.41
N GLU A 356 13.81 -2.41 -1.17
CA GLU A 356 13.11 -3.61 -0.73
C GLU A 356 13.76 -4.83 -1.36
N ASN A 357 14.42 -5.62 -0.55
CA ASN A 357 15.20 -6.76 -0.99
C ASN A 357 14.76 -8.07 -0.34
N LEU A 358 15.22 -9.20 -0.89
CA LEU A 358 14.92 -10.54 -0.39
C LEU A 358 15.88 -10.92 0.74
N TYR A 359 15.28 -11.43 1.80
CA TYR A 359 15.96 -11.97 2.98
C TYR A 359 15.51 -13.41 3.23
N ALA A 360 16.29 -14.13 4.02
CA ALA A 360 15.95 -15.45 4.54
C ALA A 360 16.10 -15.49 6.05
N ILE A 361 15.19 -16.23 6.71
CA ILE A 361 15.38 -16.68 8.10
C ILE A 361 15.81 -18.14 8.08
N THR A 362 16.93 -18.43 8.72
CA THR A 362 17.44 -19.79 8.87
C THR A 362 16.73 -20.51 10.01
N LYS A 363 16.85 -21.85 10.06
CA LYS A 363 16.37 -22.66 11.20
C LYS A 363 17.03 -22.29 12.54
N LYS A 364 18.13 -21.55 12.52
CA LYS A 364 18.81 -21.02 13.70
C LYS A 364 18.32 -19.63 14.11
N GLY A 365 17.35 -19.06 13.40
CA GLY A 365 16.83 -17.71 13.65
C GLY A 365 17.73 -16.59 13.13
N GLU A 366 18.72 -16.91 12.26
CA GLU A 366 19.58 -15.91 11.66
C GLU A 366 18.92 -15.31 10.43
N VAL A 367 18.86 -13.97 10.36
CA VAL A 367 18.43 -13.24 9.18
C VAL A 367 19.61 -13.05 8.23
N LYS A 368 19.41 -13.35 6.95
CA LYS A 368 20.41 -13.20 5.89
C LYS A 368 19.81 -12.46 4.70
N GLN A 369 20.51 -11.46 4.22
CA GLN A 369 20.17 -10.79 2.97
C GLN A 369 20.57 -11.65 1.79
N LEU A 370 19.68 -11.81 0.81
CA LEU A 370 19.88 -12.65 -0.38
C LEU A 370 19.98 -11.83 -1.66
N THR A 371 19.46 -10.60 -1.68
CA THR A 371 19.59 -9.68 -2.81
C THR A 371 20.02 -8.30 -2.31
N ASP A 372 20.71 -7.55 -3.16
CA ASP A 372 21.13 -6.17 -2.88
C ASP A 372 21.04 -5.36 -4.18
N TYR A 373 19.81 -5.05 -4.57
CA TYR A 373 19.50 -4.27 -5.77
C TYR A 373 18.96 -2.89 -5.40
N CYS A 374 19.33 -1.90 -6.20
CA CYS A 374 18.66 -0.59 -6.18
C CYS A 374 17.31 -0.72 -6.87
N ALA A 375 16.42 -1.46 -6.23
CA ALA A 375 15.09 -1.83 -6.72
C ALA A 375 14.22 -2.26 -5.54
N ASP A 376 12.92 -2.39 -5.77
CA ASP A 376 11.98 -2.97 -4.83
C ASP A 376 11.42 -4.27 -5.38
N PHE A 377 11.53 -5.33 -4.58
CA PHE A 377 10.88 -6.61 -4.80
C PHE A 377 9.57 -6.70 -4.03
N GLY A 378 8.59 -7.43 -4.56
CA GLY A 378 7.31 -7.65 -3.88
C GLY A 378 6.64 -8.97 -4.26
N SER A 379 5.58 -9.29 -3.53
CA SER A 379 4.63 -10.37 -3.84
C SER A 379 5.27 -11.74 -4.04
N LEU A 380 5.93 -12.26 -3.01
CA LEU A 380 6.65 -13.52 -3.05
C LEU A 380 5.74 -14.74 -3.19
N GLN A 381 6.07 -15.64 -4.12
CA GLN A 381 5.44 -16.94 -4.24
C GLN A 381 6.49 -18.04 -4.45
N MET A 382 6.48 -19.07 -3.59
CA MET A 382 7.29 -20.26 -3.80
C MET A 382 6.75 -21.04 -5.00
N LEU A 383 7.61 -21.40 -5.95
CA LEU A 383 7.24 -22.28 -7.07
C LEU A 383 7.00 -23.72 -6.58
N GLY A 384 6.18 -24.47 -7.29
CA GLY A 384 5.86 -25.86 -6.95
C GLY A 384 7.04 -26.84 -6.98
N ASP A 385 8.21 -26.39 -7.42
CA ASP A 385 9.45 -27.16 -7.32
C ASP A 385 10.19 -26.98 -5.97
N HIS A 386 9.67 -26.10 -5.10
CA HIS A 386 10.19 -25.77 -3.76
C HIS A 386 11.66 -25.26 -3.76
N LYS A 387 12.11 -24.73 -4.89
CA LYS A 387 13.50 -24.24 -5.06
C LYS A 387 13.56 -22.79 -5.56
N HIS A 388 12.57 -22.38 -6.31
CA HIS A 388 12.53 -21.08 -6.94
C HIS A 388 11.39 -20.23 -6.35
N ILE A 389 11.62 -18.93 -6.31
CA ILE A 389 10.65 -17.92 -5.87
C ILE A 389 10.28 -17.07 -7.07
N LEU A 390 8.98 -16.90 -7.28
CA LEU A 390 8.42 -15.91 -8.19
C LEU A 390 8.21 -14.61 -7.42
N ALA A 391 8.65 -13.49 -7.98
CA ALA A 391 8.48 -12.15 -7.41
C ALA A 391 8.33 -11.12 -8.50
N GLU A 392 7.69 -9.99 -8.19
CA GLU A 392 7.80 -8.79 -9.01
C GLU A 392 9.02 -7.95 -8.58
N ARG A 393 9.51 -7.12 -9.50
CA ARG A 393 10.54 -6.12 -9.21
C ARG A 393 10.32 -4.87 -10.05
N HIS A 394 10.53 -3.72 -9.44
CA HIS A 394 10.49 -2.41 -10.10
C HIS A 394 11.54 -1.46 -9.52
N SER A 395 11.73 -0.31 -10.17
CA SER A 395 12.56 0.79 -9.68
C SER A 395 12.06 2.12 -10.24
N TYR A 396 12.70 3.23 -9.87
CA TYR A 396 12.35 4.55 -10.42
C TYR A 396 12.46 4.63 -11.96
N GLY A 397 13.27 3.79 -12.57
CA GLY A 397 13.47 3.75 -14.03
C GLY A 397 12.83 2.57 -14.74
N GLU A 398 12.23 1.63 -14.00
CA GLU A 398 11.72 0.38 -14.55
C GLU A 398 10.35 0.06 -13.94
N PRO A 399 9.28 -0.03 -14.75
CA PRO A 399 7.99 -0.54 -14.26
C PRO A 399 8.10 -2.01 -13.84
N ALA A 400 7.10 -2.49 -13.09
CA ALA A 400 7.10 -3.86 -12.58
C ALA A 400 7.15 -4.91 -13.70
N ASP A 401 8.03 -5.88 -13.52
CA ASP A 401 8.12 -7.13 -14.28
C ASP A 401 8.31 -8.31 -13.34
N LEU A 402 8.08 -9.53 -13.83
CA LEU A 402 8.20 -10.75 -13.05
C LEU A 402 9.59 -11.35 -13.18
N TYR A 403 10.06 -11.88 -12.07
CA TYR A 403 11.39 -12.49 -11.91
C TYR A 403 11.27 -13.84 -11.22
N VAL A 404 12.12 -14.78 -11.62
CA VAL A 404 12.35 -16.02 -10.91
C VAL A 404 13.69 -15.92 -10.17
N ILE A 405 13.65 -16.11 -8.87
CA ILE A 405 14.80 -16.06 -7.98
C ILE A 405 15.15 -17.48 -7.56
N THR A 406 16.42 -17.84 -7.71
CA THR A 406 17.00 -19.05 -7.13
C THR A 406 17.79 -18.66 -5.88
N PRO A 407 17.20 -18.80 -4.68
CA PRO A 407 17.88 -18.40 -3.46
C PRO A 407 19.20 -19.18 -3.26
N GLY A 408 20.27 -18.46 -2.99
CA GLY A 408 21.54 -19.02 -2.57
C GLY A 408 21.71 -18.93 -1.06
N LYS A 409 22.89 -19.27 -0.58
CA LYS A 409 23.26 -19.09 0.84
C LYS A 409 23.61 -17.64 1.21
N ASP A 410 23.83 -16.79 0.21
CA ASP A 410 24.19 -15.37 0.33
C ASP A 410 23.88 -14.64 -1.00
N ILE A 411 24.10 -13.33 -1.03
CA ILE A 411 23.88 -12.47 -2.20
C ILE A 411 24.62 -13.00 -3.43
N ALA A 412 25.89 -13.38 -3.28
CA ALA A 412 26.75 -13.80 -4.40
C ALA A 412 26.32 -15.14 -5.02
N LYS A 413 25.52 -15.93 -4.32
CA LYS A 413 25.03 -17.25 -4.76
C LYS A 413 23.54 -17.24 -5.15
N THR A 414 22.85 -16.13 -4.96
CA THR A 414 21.47 -15.97 -5.38
C THR A 414 21.43 -15.56 -6.85
N ALA A 415 20.65 -16.30 -7.65
CA ALA A 415 20.47 -16.00 -9.06
C ALA A 415 19.07 -15.42 -9.30
N ILE A 416 18.96 -14.47 -10.22
CA ILE A 416 17.69 -13.80 -10.58
C ILE A 416 17.57 -13.75 -12.08
N VAL A 417 16.42 -14.16 -12.60
CA VAL A 417 16.10 -14.17 -14.02
C VAL A 417 14.79 -13.42 -14.27
N GLN A 418 14.84 -12.40 -15.10
CA GLN A 418 13.64 -11.72 -15.58
C GLN A 418 12.88 -12.61 -16.55
N ILE A 419 11.57 -12.78 -16.36
CA ILE A 419 10.73 -13.66 -17.15
C ILE A 419 9.61 -12.94 -17.90
N THR A 420 9.35 -11.67 -17.61
CA THR A 420 8.49 -10.79 -18.40
C THR A 420 9.23 -9.52 -18.81
N ALA A 421 8.75 -8.88 -19.87
CA ALA A 421 9.24 -7.58 -20.33
C ALA A 421 8.06 -6.82 -20.95
N GLU A 422 7.01 -6.62 -20.11
CA GLU A 422 5.70 -6.16 -20.57
C GLU A 422 5.77 -4.81 -21.28
N ASN A 423 6.54 -3.89 -20.74
CA ASN A 423 6.63 -2.52 -21.25
C ASN A 423 7.88 -2.23 -22.08
N LYS A 424 8.66 -3.26 -22.44
CA LYS A 424 9.92 -3.08 -23.19
C LYS A 424 9.76 -2.31 -24.49
N HIS A 425 8.65 -2.48 -25.20
CA HIS A 425 8.34 -1.76 -26.43
C HIS A 425 8.18 -0.24 -26.25
N ILE A 426 7.91 0.22 -25.01
CA ILE A 426 7.87 1.65 -24.65
C ILE A 426 9.21 2.06 -24.03
N THR A 427 9.71 1.28 -23.06
CA THR A 427 10.92 1.65 -22.30
C THR A 427 12.19 1.67 -23.14
N ASP A 428 12.28 0.86 -24.20
CA ASP A 428 13.39 0.89 -25.17
C ASP A 428 13.45 2.19 -26.00
N GLN A 429 12.35 2.93 -26.07
CA GLN A 429 12.29 4.23 -26.75
C GLN A 429 12.66 5.40 -25.81
N LEU A 430 12.81 5.14 -24.51
CA LEU A 430 13.04 6.18 -23.50
C LEU A 430 14.52 6.30 -23.14
N ALA A 431 14.99 7.51 -23.04
CA ALA A 431 16.29 7.79 -22.45
C ALA A 431 16.28 7.49 -20.94
N LYS A 432 17.36 6.92 -20.45
CA LYS A 432 17.47 6.50 -19.04
C LYS A 432 17.73 7.69 -18.13
N ILE A 433 17.10 7.65 -16.97
CA ILE A 433 17.43 8.51 -15.83
C ILE A 433 18.66 7.98 -15.11
N GLN A 434 19.28 8.80 -14.28
CA GLN A 434 20.31 8.40 -13.33
C GLN A 434 19.77 8.61 -11.92
N VAL A 435 20.07 7.66 -11.04
CA VAL A 435 19.62 7.68 -9.64
C VAL A 435 20.86 7.61 -8.76
N GLU A 436 21.05 8.60 -7.89
CA GLU A 436 22.17 8.66 -6.95
C GLU A 436 21.66 8.49 -5.52
N LYS A 437 22.34 7.67 -4.75
CA LYS A 437 22.14 7.48 -3.31
C LYS A 437 23.10 8.38 -2.55
N ARG A 438 22.58 9.28 -1.73
CA ARG A 438 23.37 10.25 -0.96
C ARG A 438 23.02 10.20 0.52
N TRP A 439 24.04 10.49 1.33
CA TRP A 439 23.89 10.60 2.77
C TRP A 439 24.28 12.01 3.23
N VAL A 440 23.53 12.54 4.18
CA VAL A 440 23.78 13.84 4.81
C VAL A 440 23.59 13.75 6.30
N LYS A 441 24.37 14.53 7.06
CA LYS A 441 24.14 14.71 8.49
C LYS A 441 22.96 15.66 8.72
N THR A 442 21.99 15.21 9.49
CA THR A 442 20.92 16.08 9.99
C THR A 442 21.45 17.07 11.03
N ASP A 443 20.68 18.09 11.39
CA ASP A 443 21.07 19.11 12.37
C ASP A 443 21.30 18.53 13.79
N ASP A 444 20.69 17.39 14.10
CA ASP A 444 20.93 16.62 15.33
C ASP A 444 22.02 15.53 15.18
N GLY A 445 22.75 15.53 14.06
CA GLY A 445 23.95 14.71 13.84
C GLY A 445 23.72 13.27 13.38
N LYS A 446 22.49 12.88 13.05
CA LYS A 446 22.17 11.55 12.52
C LYS A 446 22.40 11.48 11.00
N ASP A 447 22.64 10.29 10.47
CA ASP A 447 22.79 10.07 9.03
C ASP A 447 21.43 9.88 8.37
N MET A 448 21.12 10.71 7.36
CA MET A 448 19.91 10.63 6.57
C MET A 448 20.25 10.33 5.11
N LEU A 449 19.59 9.32 4.56
CA LEU A 449 19.67 9.02 3.13
C LEU A 449 18.69 9.87 2.35
N TYR A 450 19.13 10.38 1.19
CA TYR A 450 18.22 10.93 0.19
C TYR A 450 18.63 10.49 -1.22
N TRP A 451 17.62 10.31 -2.06
CA TRP A 451 17.81 10.03 -3.48
C TRP A 451 17.92 11.32 -4.26
N VAL A 452 18.77 11.29 -5.29
CA VAL A 452 18.82 12.34 -6.33
C VAL A 452 18.53 11.66 -7.65
N VAL A 453 17.46 12.09 -8.33
CA VAL A 453 17.08 11.58 -9.65
C VAL A 453 17.39 12.65 -10.68
N LEU A 454 18.25 12.30 -11.64
CA LEU A 454 18.76 13.22 -12.65
C LEU A 454 18.00 13.06 -13.97
N PRO A 455 17.78 14.17 -14.71
CA PRO A 455 17.14 14.15 -16.02
C PRO A 455 17.83 13.20 -17.01
N PRO A 456 17.08 12.62 -17.97
CA PRO A 456 17.70 12.03 -19.15
C PRO A 456 18.61 13.03 -19.86
N HIS A 457 19.68 12.55 -20.49
CA HIS A 457 20.70 13.40 -21.15
C HIS A 457 21.34 14.43 -20.20
N PHE A 458 21.50 14.03 -18.94
CA PHE A 458 22.08 14.90 -17.90
C PHE A 458 23.42 15.50 -18.33
N ASP A 459 23.57 16.80 -18.15
CA ASP A 459 24.79 17.57 -18.41
C ASP A 459 25.23 18.26 -17.12
N ALA A 460 26.31 17.83 -16.52
CA ALA A 460 26.83 18.36 -15.26
C ALA A 460 27.24 19.86 -15.32
N ASN A 461 27.36 20.43 -16.53
CA ASN A 461 27.67 21.83 -16.71
C ASN A 461 26.43 22.73 -16.74
N LYS A 462 25.24 22.16 -16.73
CA LYS A 462 23.97 22.89 -16.69
C LYS A 462 23.43 22.94 -15.28
N LYS A 463 22.60 23.96 -15.03
CA LYS A 463 21.81 24.06 -13.80
C LYS A 463 20.36 23.69 -14.09
N TYR A 464 19.77 22.88 -13.20
CA TYR A 464 18.43 22.37 -13.34
C TYR A 464 17.52 22.88 -12.22
N PRO A 465 16.27 23.24 -12.54
CA PRO A 465 15.27 23.43 -11.50
C PRO A 465 15.11 22.10 -10.72
N THR A 466 14.96 22.20 -9.41
CA THR A 466 15.04 21.04 -8.52
C THR A 466 13.82 20.97 -7.60
N LEU A 467 13.29 19.78 -7.43
CA LEU A 467 12.13 19.50 -6.60
C LEU A 467 12.55 18.79 -5.31
N LEU A 468 12.13 19.33 -4.17
CA LEU A 468 12.06 18.57 -2.93
C LEU A 468 10.77 17.75 -2.95
N PHE A 469 10.87 16.43 -2.89
CA PHE A 469 9.75 15.52 -2.75
C PHE A 469 9.52 15.22 -1.27
N CYS A 470 8.30 15.51 -0.81
CA CYS A 470 7.86 15.21 0.54
C CYS A 470 6.98 13.95 0.52
N GLU A 471 7.44 12.88 1.18
CA GLU A 471 6.75 11.60 1.23
C GLU A 471 5.52 11.63 2.14
N GLY A 472 4.52 10.83 1.78
CA GLY A 472 3.33 10.57 2.56
C GLY A 472 3.55 9.66 3.78
N GLY A 473 2.50 9.08 4.26
CA GLY A 473 2.50 8.14 5.38
C GLY A 473 1.86 8.72 6.65
N PRO A 474 2.61 9.21 7.64
CA PRO A 474 4.00 9.73 7.62
C PRO A 474 5.13 8.70 7.61
N GLN A 475 4.84 7.43 7.79
CA GLN A 475 5.82 6.34 7.85
C GLN A 475 5.71 5.44 6.61
N SER A 476 6.09 5.95 5.45
CA SER A 476 6.16 5.22 4.19
C SER A 476 7.53 5.43 3.54
N PRO A 477 8.28 4.38 3.14
CA PRO A 477 9.65 4.54 2.68
C PRO A 477 9.72 5.28 1.34
N VAL A 478 10.71 6.13 1.18
CA VAL A 478 11.13 6.60 -0.16
C VAL A 478 12.11 5.57 -0.70
N SER A 479 11.54 4.41 -1.09
CA SER A 479 12.26 3.29 -1.69
C SER A 479 12.36 3.47 -3.21
N GLN A 480 12.53 2.39 -3.96
CA GLN A 480 12.61 2.42 -5.42
C GLN A 480 11.24 2.21 -6.10
N PHE A 481 10.16 2.71 -5.51
CA PHE A 481 8.81 2.52 -5.99
C PHE A 481 8.58 3.02 -7.44
N TRP A 482 7.72 2.32 -8.18
CA TRP A 482 7.15 2.78 -9.45
C TRP A 482 5.71 3.21 -9.24
N SER A 483 5.39 4.46 -9.59
CA SER A 483 4.03 5.01 -9.45
C SER A 483 3.53 5.55 -10.78
N TYR A 484 2.24 5.46 -11.02
CA TYR A 484 1.58 6.08 -12.17
C TYR A 484 1.06 7.50 -11.87
N ARG A 485 1.22 7.98 -10.65
CA ARG A 485 0.94 9.36 -10.23
C ARG A 485 2.25 10.07 -9.85
N TRP A 486 2.88 9.68 -8.76
CA TRP A 486 4.16 10.23 -8.28
C TRP A 486 5.33 9.47 -8.89
N ASN A 487 5.59 9.71 -10.16
CA ASN A 487 6.65 9.01 -10.92
C ASN A 487 7.87 9.90 -11.06
N PHE A 488 9.01 9.50 -10.52
CA PHE A 488 10.23 10.31 -10.58
C PHE A 488 10.85 10.31 -11.97
N MET A 489 10.66 9.26 -12.76
CA MET A 489 11.15 9.24 -14.14
C MET A 489 10.47 10.32 -15.00
N ILE A 490 9.15 10.53 -14.85
CA ILE A 490 8.47 11.61 -15.60
C ILE A 490 8.88 12.97 -15.10
N MET A 491 9.08 13.17 -13.78
CA MET A 491 9.57 14.44 -13.24
C MET A 491 10.96 14.79 -13.80
N ALA A 492 11.86 13.81 -13.81
CA ALA A 492 13.19 13.95 -14.39
C ALA A 492 13.13 14.20 -15.91
N SER A 493 12.26 13.48 -16.64
CA SER A 493 12.04 13.68 -18.08
C SER A 493 11.52 15.08 -18.43
N GLN A 494 10.81 15.72 -17.50
CA GLN A 494 10.38 17.12 -17.67
C GLN A 494 11.50 18.13 -17.34
N GLY A 495 12.71 17.67 -17.05
CA GLY A 495 13.89 18.50 -16.83
C GLY A 495 14.11 18.94 -15.37
N TYR A 496 13.50 18.28 -14.42
CA TYR A 496 13.70 18.52 -13.00
C TYR A 496 14.70 17.52 -12.39
N VAL A 497 15.58 18.00 -11.53
CA VAL A 497 16.27 17.15 -10.57
C VAL A 497 15.31 16.90 -9.41
N VAL A 498 15.20 15.66 -8.95
CA VAL A 498 14.35 15.29 -7.81
C VAL A 498 15.23 14.96 -6.62
N VAL A 499 15.00 15.62 -5.49
CA VAL A 499 15.62 15.35 -4.19
C VAL A 499 14.55 14.71 -3.30
N ALA A 500 14.74 13.46 -2.96
CA ALA A 500 13.75 12.66 -2.25
C ALA A 500 14.36 12.06 -0.95
N PRO A 501 14.24 12.77 0.19
CA PRO A 501 14.84 12.34 1.44
C PRO A 501 14.03 11.29 2.18
N ASN A 502 14.73 10.35 2.82
CA ASN A 502 14.21 9.46 3.83
C ASN A 502 14.35 10.13 5.20
N ARG A 503 13.55 11.18 5.41
CA ARG A 503 13.53 11.96 6.64
C ARG A 503 13.05 11.11 7.83
N ARG A 504 13.21 11.64 9.04
CA ARG A 504 12.71 11.04 10.27
C ARG A 504 11.26 10.57 10.14
N GLY A 505 10.97 9.37 10.60
CA GLY A 505 9.68 8.71 10.51
C GLY A 505 9.55 7.69 9.38
N LEU A 506 10.46 7.64 8.40
CA LEU A 506 10.37 6.66 7.32
C LEU A 506 11.00 5.31 7.72
N PRO A 507 10.36 4.15 7.41
CA PRO A 507 10.89 2.84 7.74
C PRO A 507 12.15 2.49 6.93
N GLY A 508 12.88 1.48 7.41
CA GLY A 508 14.12 1.02 6.77
C GLY A 508 15.39 1.62 7.33
N PHE A 509 15.30 2.36 8.44
CA PHE A 509 16.44 2.99 9.15
C PHE A 509 16.41 2.71 10.66
N GLY A 510 15.72 1.64 11.06
CA GLY A 510 15.50 1.26 12.43
C GLY A 510 14.18 1.81 13.01
N SER A 511 13.66 1.10 14.01
CA SER A 511 12.38 1.45 14.66
C SER A 511 12.44 2.81 15.37
N GLU A 512 13.57 3.16 15.96
CA GLU A 512 13.76 4.49 16.58
C GLU A 512 13.59 5.62 15.57
N TRP A 513 14.15 5.49 14.36
CA TRP A 513 14.01 6.47 13.29
C TRP A 513 12.55 6.61 12.85
N ASN A 514 11.85 5.47 12.69
CA ASN A 514 10.45 5.43 12.30
C ASN A 514 9.53 6.10 13.34
N GLU A 515 9.73 5.83 14.63
CA GLU A 515 8.87 6.32 15.72
C GLU A 515 9.05 7.81 16.03
N GLN A 516 10.21 8.39 15.73
CA GLN A 516 10.53 9.77 16.12
C GLN A 516 9.62 10.82 15.50
N ILE A 517 8.80 10.49 14.51
CA ILE A 517 7.84 11.42 13.93
C ILE A 517 6.52 11.48 14.71
N SER A 518 6.14 10.41 15.41
CA SER A 518 4.90 10.38 16.19
C SER A 518 4.95 11.40 17.32
N GLY A 519 3.97 12.32 17.34
CA GLY A 519 3.95 13.47 18.26
C GLY A 519 4.89 14.62 17.86
N ASP A 520 5.56 14.56 16.68
CA ASP A 520 6.48 15.61 16.24
C ASP A 520 6.41 15.90 14.73
N TRP A 521 5.22 15.99 14.18
CA TRP A 521 4.99 16.23 12.75
C TRP A 521 5.59 17.53 12.22
N THR A 522 5.80 18.52 13.07
CA THR A 522 6.30 19.85 12.71
C THR A 522 7.72 20.12 13.20
N GLY A 523 8.39 19.11 13.73
CA GLY A 523 9.72 19.22 14.30
C GLY A 523 10.83 18.70 13.41
N GLN A 524 11.46 17.60 13.83
CA GLN A 524 12.67 17.08 13.21
C GLN A 524 12.47 16.70 11.73
N CYS A 525 11.37 16.06 11.40
CA CYS A 525 11.09 15.67 10.01
C CYS A 525 11.08 16.87 9.03
N MET A 526 10.62 18.04 9.46
CA MET A 526 10.63 19.25 8.65
C MET A 526 12.04 19.82 8.49
N ARG A 527 12.85 19.80 9.54
CA ARG A 527 14.28 20.17 9.46
C ARG A 527 15.06 19.21 8.58
N ASP A 528 14.75 17.93 8.63
CA ASP A 528 15.35 16.90 7.76
C ASP A 528 15.08 17.18 6.27
N TYR A 529 13.84 17.55 5.90
CA TYR A 529 13.53 17.99 4.53
C TYR A 529 14.39 19.17 4.09
N LEU A 530 14.48 20.22 4.94
CA LEU A 530 15.28 21.40 4.64
C LEU A 530 16.78 21.08 4.59
N THR A 531 17.28 20.21 5.46
CA THR A 531 18.66 19.73 5.42
C THR A 531 19.01 19.07 4.10
N ALA A 532 18.12 18.19 3.57
CA ALA A 532 18.37 17.51 2.30
C ALA A 532 18.43 18.49 1.12
N ILE A 533 17.48 19.41 1.01
CA ILE A 533 17.47 20.36 -0.12
C ILE A 533 18.60 21.40 -0.01
N ASP A 534 18.97 21.81 1.20
CA ASP A 534 20.08 22.73 1.44
C ASP A 534 21.42 22.05 1.10
N ASP A 535 21.63 20.76 1.48
CA ASP A 535 22.80 20.00 1.09
C ASP A 535 22.89 19.85 -0.44
N ALA A 536 21.79 19.51 -1.09
CA ALA A 536 21.76 19.41 -2.54
C ALA A 536 22.09 20.74 -3.23
N ALA A 537 21.51 21.85 -2.76
CA ALA A 537 21.77 23.18 -3.30
C ALA A 537 23.21 23.66 -3.09
N ALA A 538 23.85 23.27 -1.99
CA ALA A 538 25.21 23.66 -1.65
C ALA A 538 26.28 22.79 -2.34
N ASN A 539 26.03 21.50 -2.45
CA ASN A 539 27.05 20.50 -2.83
C ASN A 539 26.88 19.91 -4.24
N LEU A 540 25.74 20.13 -4.90
CA LEU A 540 25.48 19.66 -6.25
C LEU A 540 25.46 20.85 -7.22
N PRO A 541 26.54 21.06 -8.00
CA PRO A 541 26.70 22.29 -8.81
C PRO A 541 25.63 22.42 -9.90
N TYR A 542 24.98 21.34 -10.28
CA TYR A 542 23.89 21.29 -11.25
C TYR A 542 22.51 21.64 -10.65
N VAL A 543 22.37 21.73 -9.33
CA VAL A 543 21.16 22.21 -8.67
C VAL A 543 21.08 23.72 -8.77
N ASP A 544 19.99 24.25 -9.31
CA ASP A 544 19.73 25.68 -9.34
C ASP A 544 18.98 26.08 -8.06
N LYS A 545 19.71 26.64 -7.11
CA LYS A 545 19.16 27.09 -5.81
C LYS A 545 18.11 28.20 -5.92
N ASP A 546 18.05 28.91 -7.06
CA ASP A 546 17.10 29.99 -7.31
C ASP A 546 15.80 29.46 -7.98
N ARG A 547 15.75 28.17 -8.33
CA ARG A 547 14.61 27.49 -8.97
C ARG A 547 14.25 26.20 -8.26
N LEU A 548 13.99 26.29 -6.93
CA LEU A 548 13.56 25.15 -6.12
C LEU A 548 12.04 25.11 -6.01
N GLY A 549 11.45 23.93 -6.15
CA GLY A 549 10.06 23.63 -5.88
C GLY A 549 9.92 22.60 -4.75
N CYS A 550 8.76 22.56 -4.09
CA CYS A 550 8.47 21.61 -3.05
C CYS A 550 7.10 20.97 -3.32
N VAL A 551 7.07 19.64 -3.39
CA VAL A 551 5.89 18.88 -3.80
C VAL A 551 5.67 17.67 -2.89
N GLY A 552 4.41 17.29 -2.67
CA GLY A 552 4.09 16.11 -1.88
C GLY A 552 2.59 15.83 -1.79
N ALA A 553 2.27 14.61 -1.34
CA ALA A 553 0.90 14.15 -1.13
C ALA A 553 0.69 13.61 0.28
N SER A 554 -0.56 13.63 0.76
CA SER A 554 -0.93 13.09 2.06
C SER A 554 -0.18 13.80 3.19
N PHE A 555 0.56 13.09 4.03
CA PHE A 555 1.49 13.70 4.96
C PHE A 555 2.50 14.62 4.23
N GLY A 556 2.92 14.24 3.01
CA GLY A 556 3.75 15.10 2.16
C GLY A 556 3.04 16.39 1.75
N GLY A 557 1.75 16.35 1.48
CA GLY A 557 0.93 17.54 1.24
C GLY A 557 0.80 18.43 2.49
N PHE A 558 0.62 17.84 3.66
CA PHE A 558 0.73 18.54 4.93
C PHE A 558 2.11 19.21 5.09
N SER A 559 3.17 18.46 4.78
CA SER A 559 4.55 18.99 4.85
C SER A 559 4.73 20.22 3.94
N VAL A 560 4.15 20.19 2.73
CA VAL A 560 4.15 21.34 1.81
C VAL A 560 3.42 22.55 2.43
N TYR A 561 2.24 22.35 3.02
CA TYR A 561 1.50 23.43 3.69
C TYR A 561 2.27 24.02 4.88
N TYR A 562 2.92 23.16 5.67
CA TYR A 562 3.76 23.62 6.77
C TYR A 562 4.97 24.40 6.26
N LEU A 563 5.71 23.84 5.29
CA LEU A 563 6.89 24.48 4.72
C LEU A 563 6.56 25.78 3.99
N ALA A 564 5.36 25.94 3.44
CA ALA A 564 4.93 27.21 2.82
C ALA A 564 5.00 28.40 3.80
N GLY A 565 4.85 28.14 5.11
CA GLY A 565 5.04 29.14 6.17
C GLY A 565 6.43 29.16 6.82
N HIS A 566 7.34 28.22 6.46
CA HIS A 566 8.60 28.01 7.20
C HIS A 566 9.82 27.77 6.28
N HIS A 567 9.74 28.06 4.99
CA HIS A 567 10.81 27.74 4.02
C HIS A 567 11.91 28.80 3.88
N ASP A 568 11.79 29.95 4.53
CA ASP A 568 12.78 31.02 4.49
C ASP A 568 13.23 31.40 3.06
N LYS A 569 12.25 31.59 2.16
CA LYS A 569 12.46 32.00 0.74
C LYS A 569 13.15 30.93 -0.14
N ARG A 570 13.31 29.67 0.31
CA ARG A 570 13.96 28.64 -0.49
C ARG A 570 13.19 28.30 -1.76
N PHE A 571 11.89 28.08 -1.64
CA PHE A 571 11.06 27.57 -2.75
C PHE A 571 10.37 28.70 -3.54
N LYS A 572 10.18 28.48 -4.83
CA LYS A 572 9.49 29.38 -5.76
C LYS A 572 8.11 28.85 -6.19
N ALA A 573 7.82 27.58 -5.92
CA ALA A 573 6.53 26.97 -6.18
C ALA A 573 6.27 25.81 -5.22
N PHE A 574 5.00 25.62 -4.86
CA PHE A 574 4.51 24.52 -4.06
C PHE A 574 3.41 23.74 -4.79
N ILE A 575 3.38 22.41 -4.60
CA ILE A 575 2.24 21.55 -4.95
C ILE A 575 1.93 20.67 -3.76
N ALA A 576 0.70 20.77 -3.23
CA ALA A 576 0.19 19.94 -2.16
C ALA A 576 -1.03 19.15 -2.65
N HIS A 577 -0.93 17.83 -2.64
CA HIS A 577 -2.03 16.94 -2.97
C HIS A 577 -2.53 16.26 -1.69
N ASP A 578 -3.85 16.31 -1.46
CA ASP A 578 -4.55 15.66 -0.34
C ASP A 578 -3.87 15.83 1.05
N GLY A 579 -3.29 17.00 1.28
CA GLY A 579 -2.58 17.32 2.52
C GLY A 579 -3.49 17.81 3.64
N ALA A 580 -3.13 17.50 4.88
CA ALA A 580 -3.77 18.08 6.06
C ALA A 580 -3.33 19.55 6.23
N PHE A 581 -4.29 20.45 6.28
CA PHE A 581 -4.07 21.88 6.44
C PHE A 581 -4.37 22.39 7.86
N ASN A 582 -5.47 21.88 8.44
CA ASN A 582 -5.90 22.18 9.79
C ASN A 582 -5.94 20.89 10.63
N LEU A 583 -5.00 20.73 11.54
CA LEU A 583 -4.84 19.51 12.32
C LEU A 583 -5.92 19.34 13.40
N GLU A 584 -6.54 20.44 13.88
CA GLU A 584 -7.71 20.35 14.78
C GLU A 584 -8.91 19.74 14.04
N SER A 585 -9.16 20.19 12.79
CA SER A 585 -10.21 19.63 11.94
C SER A 585 -9.89 18.18 11.58
N MET A 586 -8.67 17.88 11.17
CA MET A 586 -8.27 16.52 10.77
C MET A 586 -8.41 15.50 11.89
N TYR A 587 -8.25 15.89 13.15
CA TYR A 587 -8.44 14.97 14.28
C TYR A 587 -9.81 14.28 14.26
N THR A 588 -10.84 14.98 13.77
CA THR A 588 -12.22 14.49 13.71
C THR A 588 -12.73 14.24 12.30
N ASP A 589 -12.03 14.72 11.26
CA ASP A 589 -12.46 14.56 9.86
C ASP A 589 -12.02 13.21 9.27
N THR A 590 -10.87 12.69 9.71
CA THR A 590 -10.36 11.40 9.22
C THR A 590 -11.26 10.25 9.69
N GLU A 591 -11.49 9.29 8.81
CA GLU A 591 -12.27 8.11 9.17
C GLU A 591 -11.47 7.13 10.08
N GLU A 592 -10.13 7.17 10.02
CA GLU A 592 -9.22 6.37 10.83
C GLU A 592 -8.76 7.14 12.07
N ALA A 593 -9.63 7.23 13.08
CA ALA A 593 -9.34 8.02 14.29
C ALA A 593 -8.15 7.48 15.10
N TRP A 594 -7.78 6.18 15.00
CA TRP A 594 -6.55 5.65 15.61
C TRP A 594 -5.31 6.41 15.16
N PHE A 595 -5.25 6.81 13.88
CA PHE A 595 -4.14 7.53 13.29
C PHE A 595 -3.91 8.88 13.99
N SER A 596 -4.90 9.76 14.02
CA SER A 596 -4.77 11.04 14.67
C SER A 596 -4.63 10.91 16.20
N ASN A 597 -5.28 9.93 16.80
CA ASN A 597 -5.17 9.64 18.23
C ASN A 597 -3.74 9.20 18.63
N TRP A 598 -3.07 8.40 17.80
CA TRP A 598 -1.68 8.01 18.03
C TRP A 598 -0.70 9.15 17.75
N GLU A 599 -0.84 9.77 16.57
CA GLU A 599 0.12 10.73 16.05
C GLU A 599 0.05 12.10 16.75
N TYR A 600 -1.14 12.53 17.19
CA TYR A 600 -1.31 13.81 17.90
C TYR A 600 -1.37 13.63 19.42
N GLU A 601 -1.55 12.42 19.90
CA GLU A 601 -1.70 11.97 21.29
C GLU A 601 -3.03 12.36 21.92
N ASP A 602 -3.37 13.64 22.03
CA ASP A 602 -4.59 14.12 22.67
C ASP A 602 -5.57 14.77 21.68
N ALA A 603 -6.85 14.64 21.97
CA ALA A 603 -7.89 15.41 21.30
C ALA A 603 -7.73 16.92 21.59
N TYR A 604 -7.93 17.75 20.57
CA TYR A 604 -7.73 19.21 20.67
C TYR A 604 -8.62 19.89 21.73
N TRP A 605 -9.72 19.27 22.13
CA TRP A 605 -10.63 19.80 23.16
C TRP A 605 -10.21 19.45 24.59
N ASN A 606 -9.18 18.65 24.78
CA ASN A 606 -8.69 18.33 26.13
C ASN A 606 -8.09 19.58 26.78
N LYS A 607 -8.37 19.78 28.08
CA LYS A 607 -7.89 20.95 28.83
C LYS A 607 -6.41 20.88 29.14
N ASP A 608 -5.93 19.66 29.42
CA ASP A 608 -4.56 19.39 29.83
C ASP A 608 -3.87 18.59 28.73
N LEU A 609 -3.57 19.26 27.61
CA LEU A 609 -2.87 18.66 26.49
C LEU A 609 -1.45 18.23 26.87
N SER A 610 -1.01 17.08 26.39
CA SER A 610 0.40 16.70 26.40
C SER A 610 1.25 17.75 25.66
N ALA A 611 2.54 17.77 25.96
CA ALA A 611 3.46 18.71 25.29
C ALA A 611 3.47 18.48 23.75
N ASN A 612 3.35 17.22 23.31
CA ASN A 612 3.30 16.85 21.91
C ASN A 612 2.00 17.32 21.23
N ALA A 613 0.84 17.07 21.84
CA ALA A 613 -0.44 17.52 21.32
C ALA A 613 -0.50 19.05 21.21
N LYS A 614 -0.07 19.74 22.27
CA LYS A 614 0.01 21.20 22.27
C LYS A 614 0.88 21.72 21.13
N ARG A 615 2.09 21.17 20.95
CA ARG A 615 2.99 21.52 19.84
C ARG A 615 2.33 21.25 18.49
N THR A 616 1.67 20.10 18.33
CA THR A 616 0.99 19.71 17.07
C THR A 616 -0.06 20.74 16.68
N TYR A 617 -0.98 21.09 17.59
CA TYR A 617 -2.05 22.04 17.29
C TYR A 617 -1.56 23.48 17.16
N GLU A 618 -0.60 23.91 17.97
CA GLU A 618 0.00 25.25 17.89
C GLU A 618 0.76 25.47 16.59
N ASN A 619 1.33 24.40 16.02
CA ASN A 619 2.09 24.44 14.74
C ASN A 619 1.28 23.96 13.53
N SER A 620 -0.02 23.82 13.63
CA SER A 620 -0.87 23.45 12.50
C SER A 620 -0.72 24.46 11.34
N PRO A 621 -0.55 24.02 10.09
CA PRO A 621 -0.21 24.88 8.95
C PRO A 621 -1.13 26.08 8.75
N HIS A 622 -2.43 25.93 9.01
CA HIS A 622 -3.41 27.00 8.84
C HIS A 622 -3.16 28.24 9.72
N LYS A 623 -2.40 28.08 10.81
CA LYS A 623 -2.03 29.18 11.72
C LYS A 623 -0.87 30.05 11.20
N PHE A 624 -0.21 29.64 10.12
CA PHE A 624 0.96 30.31 9.55
C PHE A 624 0.73 30.85 8.11
N VAL A 625 -0.52 30.93 7.68
CA VAL A 625 -0.88 31.47 6.35
C VAL A 625 -0.43 32.92 6.18
N ASP A 626 -0.34 33.67 7.27
CA ASP A 626 0.19 35.04 7.27
C ASP A 626 1.65 35.12 6.78
N LYS A 627 2.42 34.02 6.86
CA LYS A 627 3.80 33.90 6.38
C LYS A 627 3.90 33.36 4.95
N TRP A 628 2.80 32.90 4.37
CA TRP A 628 2.81 32.39 3.00
C TRP A 628 3.06 33.52 1.99
N ASP A 629 3.98 33.31 1.07
CA ASP A 629 4.38 34.32 0.06
C ASP A 629 4.69 33.70 -1.31
N THR A 630 4.54 32.39 -1.46
CA THR A 630 4.98 31.63 -2.64
C THR A 630 3.78 30.95 -3.30
N PRO A 631 3.73 30.91 -4.65
CA PRO A 631 2.65 30.26 -5.40
C PRO A 631 2.43 28.79 -4.99
N ILE A 632 1.16 28.40 -4.85
CA ILE A 632 0.77 27.05 -4.42
C ILE A 632 -0.35 26.46 -5.29
N LEU A 633 -0.16 25.20 -5.74
CA LEU A 633 -1.21 24.38 -6.35
C LEU A 633 -1.72 23.40 -5.29
N CYS A 634 -3.01 23.45 -5.01
CA CYS A 634 -3.71 22.48 -4.16
C CYS A 634 -4.46 21.49 -5.03
N ILE A 635 -4.35 20.19 -4.72
CA ILE A 635 -5.04 19.11 -5.44
C ILE A 635 -5.77 18.23 -4.42
N HIS A 636 -7.02 17.81 -4.72
CA HIS A 636 -7.77 16.94 -3.82
C HIS A 636 -8.87 16.16 -4.55
N GLY A 637 -9.15 14.93 -4.08
CA GLY A 637 -10.33 14.15 -4.46
C GLY A 637 -11.48 14.38 -3.48
N GLU A 638 -12.71 14.54 -3.97
CA GLU A 638 -13.88 14.76 -3.09
C GLU A 638 -14.30 13.52 -2.31
N LEU A 639 -13.92 12.32 -2.79
CA LEU A 639 -14.19 11.04 -2.10
C LEU A 639 -13.05 10.63 -1.15
N ASP A 640 -12.14 11.54 -0.83
CA ASP A 640 -11.09 11.31 0.14
C ASP A 640 -11.64 11.49 1.57
N TYR A 641 -11.75 10.38 2.31
CA TYR A 641 -12.18 10.38 3.71
C TYR A 641 -11.03 10.11 4.69
N ARG A 642 -9.85 9.79 4.18
CA ARG A 642 -8.60 9.77 4.97
C ARG A 642 -8.16 11.18 5.35
N ILE A 643 -8.10 12.08 4.36
CA ILE A 643 -7.89 13.53 4.52
C ILE A 643 -8.94 14.23 3.68
N ASN A 644 -9.94 14.80 4.32
CA ASN A 644 -11.11 15.31 3.61
C ASN A 644 -10.77 16.50 2.69
N ALA A 645 -11.48 16.61 1.58
CA ALA A 645 -11.25 17.63 0.55
C ALA A 645 -11.32 19.08 1.06
N ASN A 646 -12.05 19.35 2.16
CA ASN A 646 -12.09 20.65 2.80
C ASN A 646 -10.71 21.14 3.27
N GLN A 647 -9.76 20.25 3.52
CA GLN A 647 -8.38 20.60 3.88
C GLN A 647 -7.69 21.33 2.70
N GLY A 648 -7.75 20.76 1.50
CA GLY A 648 -7.20 21.38 0.28
C GLY A 648 -7.96 22.64 -0.14
N MET A 649 -9.29 22.61 -0.05
CA MET A 649 -10.13 23.79 -0.33
C MET A 649 -9.83 24.95 0.63
N GLY A 650 -9.65 24.66 1.92
CA GLY A 650 -9.29 25.64 2.94
C GLY A 650 -7.94 26.29 2.68
N ALA A 651 -6.93 25.49 2.33
CA ALA A 651 -5.60 25.97 1.98
C ALA A 651 -5.62 26.88 0.74
N PHE A 652 -6.32 26.47 -0.32
CA PHE A 652 -6.51 27.29 -1.53
C PHE A 652 -7.20 28.62 -1.22
N ASN A 653 -8.31 28.58 -0.50
CA ASN A 653 -9.07 29.79 -0.15
C ASN A 653 -8.21 30.75 0.67
N ALA A 654 -7.47 30.24 1.67
CA ALA A 654 -6.57 31.04 2.48
C ALA A 654 -5.48 31.71 1.65
N ALA A 655 -4.83 30.99 0.74
CA ALA A 655 -3.84 31.53 -0.19
C ALA A 655 -4.43 32.66 -1.07
N ARG A 656 -5.63 32.42 -1.65
CA ARG A 656 -6.29 33.40 -2.51
C ARG A 656 -6.72 34.67 -1.75
N LEU A 657 -7.27 34.53 -0.55
CA LEU A 657 -7.62 35.66 0.31
C LEU A 657 -6.40 36.49 0.73
N ARG A 658 -5.25 35.85 0.82
CA ARG A 658 -3.95 36.52 1.10
C ARG A 658 -3.32 37.16 -0.14
N GLY A 659 -3.94 37.04 -1.34
CA GLY A 659 -3.39 37.53 -2.60
C GLY A 659 -2.23 36.69 -3.17
N ILE A 660 -2.03 35.49 -2.65
CA ILE A 660 -1.00 34.55 -3.13
C ILE A 660 -1.51 33.88 -4.41
N PRO A 661 -0.70 33.76 -5.48
CA PRO A 661 -1.06 32.98 -6.65
C PRO A 661 -1.35 31.52 -6.24
N ALA A 662 -2.55 31.06 -6.49
CA ALA A 662 -2.95 29.71 -6.16
C ALA A 662 -3.95 29.15 -7.17
N GLU A 663 -3.88 27.86 -7.42
CA GLU A 663 -4.87 27.07 -8.19
C GLU A 663 -5.36 25.90 -7.35
N LEU A 664 -6.58 25.44 -7.62
CA LEU A 664 -7.18 24.27 -6.99
C LEU A 664 -7.64 23.30 -8.08
N LEU A 665 -7.09 22.10 -8.09
CA LEU A 665 -7.55 20.98 -8.91
C LEU A 665 -8.36 20.03 -8.04
N ILE A 666 -9.67 19.97 -8.26
CA ILE A 666 -10.61 19.12 -7.54
C ILE A 666 -11.07 17.98 -8.46
N PHE A 667 -11.09 16.76 -7.94
CA PHE A 667 -11.64 15.59 -8.63
C PHE A 667 -12.90 15.12 -7.89
N PRO A 668 -14.10 15.31 -8.45
CA PRO A 668 -15.35 14.95 -7.75
C PRO A 668 -15.57 13.43 -7.63
N ASP A 669 -14.82 12.63 -8.37
CA ASP A 669 -14.99 11.20 -8.51
C ASP A 669 -13.68 10.39 -8.27
N GLU A 670 -12.70 10.99 -7.59
CA GLU A 670 -11.49 10.34 -7.10
C GLU A 670 -11.41 10.43 -5.57
N ASN A 671 -10.69 9.48 -4.98
CA ASN A 671 -10.44 9.38 -3.55
C ASN A 671 -9.07 9.99 -3.16
N HIS A 672 -8.35 9.37 -2.23
CA HIS A 672 -6.98 9.74 -1.85
C HIS A 672 -5.95 9.53 -2.98
N TRP A 673 -6.32 8.82 -4.04
CA TRP A 673 -5.51 8.60 -5.24
C TRP A 673 -6.25 9.11 -6.47
N VAL A 674 -5.51 9.17 -7.60
CA VAL A 674 -6.05 9.50 -8.92
C VAL A 674 -5.92 8.25 -9.79
N LEU A 675 -7.02 7.55 -10.00
CA LEU A 675 -7.03 6.19 -10.56
C LEU A 675 -7.54 6.13 -12.01
N LYS A 676 -8.37 7.09 -12.42
CA LYS A 676 -8.93 7.10 -13.78
C LYS A 676 -7.94 7.66 -14.80
N PRO A 677 -7.82 7.07 -15.99
CA PRO A 677 -6.81 7.47 -16.98
C PRO A 677 -6.80 8.95 -17.34
N GLN A 678 -7.97 9.53 -17.64
CA GLN A 678 -8.05 10.95 -18.01
C GLN A 678 -7.75 11.87 -16.83
N ASN A 679 -8.19 11.51 -15.63
CA ASN A 679 -7.86 12.25 -14.41
C ASN A 679 -6.37 12.20 -14.12
N GLY A 680 -5.72 11.05 -14.32
CA GLY A 680 -4.28 10.90 -14.16
C GLY A 680 -3.48 11.76 -15.15
N ILE A 681 -3.90 11.82 -16.41
CA ILE A 681 -3.30 12.71 -17.41
C ILE A 681 -3.52 14.18 -17.04
N LEU A 682 -4.74 14.56 -16.65
CA LEU A 682 -5.04 15.92 -16.19
C LEU A 682 -4.20 16.32 -14.99
N TRP A 683 -4.05 15.43 -14.01
CA TRP A 683 -3.21 15.64 -12.84
C TRP A 683 -1.77 15.96 -13.24
N GLN A 684 -1.16 15.12 -14.09
CA GLN A 684 0.23 15.28 -14.49
C GLN A 684 0.46 16.53 -15.34
N ARG A 685 -0.46 16.83 -16.28
CA ARG A 685 -0.38 18.07 -17.08
C ARG A 685 -0.50 19.32 -16.21
N THR A 686 -1.43 19.34 -15.26
CA THR A 686 -1.62 20.46 -14.32
C THR A 686 -0.38 20.62 -13.44
N PHE A 687 0.16 19.53 -12.92
CA PHE A 687 1.35 19.47 -12.08
C PHE A 687 2.56 20.12 -12.79
N PHE A 688 2.88 19.65 -14.01
CA PHE A 688 4.04 20.18 -14.74
C PHE A 688 3.80 21.59 -15.30
N ASN A 689 2.60 21.93 -15.76
CA ASN A 689 2.28 23.29 -16.19
C ASN A 689 2.46 24.30 -15.06
N TRP A 690 2.08 23.91 -13.83
CA TRP A 690 2.28 24.73 -12.65
C TRP A 690 3.77 24.95 -12.37
N LEU A 691 4.56 23.87 -12.29
CA LEU A 691 6.00 23.95 -12.03
C LEU A 691 6.75 24.73 -13.12
N ASP A 692 6.46 24.48 -14.39
CA ASP A 692 7.11 25.16 -15.52
C ASP A 692 6.85 26.67 -15.51
N ARG A 693 5.64 27.07 -15.11
CA ARG A 693 5.27 28.50 -15.00
C ARG A 693 6.15 29.23 -13.98
N TRP A 694 6.56 28.62 -12.91
CA TRP A 694 7.27 29.27 -11.81
C TRP A 694 8.75 28.94 -11.74
N LEU A 695 9.20 27.81 -12.29
CA LEU A 695 10.56 27.33 -12.17
C LEU A 695 11.36 27.35 -13.47
N LYS A 696 10.73 27.55 -14.62
CA LYS A 696 11.41 27.57 -15.93
C LYS A 696 11.36 28.93 -16.66
N LYS A 697 10.92 29.96 -16.00
CA LYS A 697 10.91 31.34 -16.55
C LYS A 697 12.27 32.00 -16.41
#